data_d487bca349672506bc14be1543740792
#
_entry.id   d487bca349672506bc14be1543740792
#
_cell.length_a   1.000
_cell.length_b   1.000
_cell.length_c   1.000
_cell.angle_alpha   90.00
_cell.angle_beta   90.00
_cell.angle_gamma   90.00
#
_symmetry.space_group_name_H-M   'P 1'
#
loop_
_entity.id
_entity.type
_entity.pdbx_description
1 polymer ?
#
loop_
_entity_poly.entity_id
_entity_poly.type
_entity_poly.pdbx_seq_one_letter_code
_entity_poly.pdbx_strand_id
1 'polypeptide(L)'
;MKIPIKNIPTYDAVTKTWSTTSFNDQSEFADFLTSIYKDCGEYDFDETTTEWNALGNRFSKFGSYTDLPKGSQGRKKFWDEEKLKSRLGVIWKNGGKTWYLTRDYYFFLNFCPITNKEKGFAETFVSIRDTQYHLALYEKLAEVSHLHSCILKRRQMAYSFHHAAKMINAIWFEKKVVCKIFASDDDFITGENGTWKFIESYANFLSKNTDWKRAFTGGAQSWIQKEKVKINGEWQDKGLESTLIALTLKKDPKKGVGGPLYYGWYEEGGIAPTADVTLGYLNPALESGGGLVGSFIFGGSVGDLTECKPLEKFMKDPELYRFLKVKNKWYDEVDGEGYSGLFIPAQYGMPNCVDQYGNSDVSKALAYLNKAENDGFRKGEYGKMADEKPWKELPPEEYRLLKSQNPKYMSEAFAYRKESIYPTELIKKQQDRIKLDTRISANIRNISFYEKDDGSVKWKFEEYIKPVTEYPYRGQDKRGCVQMVEDRLAENPDKFVYFAGVDPVATDKSTTSDSLFAIYIVKGMIEKKKRNDNGIIEVTYDGMKPVCWYVGRYDDMKEHHLIAEYMIRYYNAHTLVENNVSAFIDYMKQRNLRQYLVTKNELRWAADLGINNSSTREYGVYMSMNGAESKLRTELINHSKNYLNEELDRIFKDDEENPELIRVVRGVERIQDVGLLEEFKQYRDGGNYDRWFAFNYALKMASFYYSEGVYTKASVIENDEMEAPKPQIFRQPKGFFKVHDPTPIRMGENKVMVPKKGFFKAQ
;
A
#
# COMPACT_ATOMS: atom_id res chain seq x y z
N MET A 1 11.99 -36.52 -6.17
CA MET A 1 11.55 -37.93 -5.94
C MET A 1 10.40 -38.19 -6.94
N LYS A 2 10.51 -39.21 -7.81
CA LYS A 2 9.41 -39.52 -8.76
C LYS A 2 8.29 -40.20 -8.00
N ILE A 3 7.28 -39.45 -7.58
CA ILE A 3 6.10 -40.01 -6.90
C ILE A 3 5.03 -40.21 -7.98
N PRO A 4 4.62 -41.46 -8.26
CA PRO A 4 3.59 -41.72 -9.23
C PRO A 4 2.24 -41.23 -8.72
N ILE A 5 1.45 -40.62 -9.60
CA ILE A 5 0.08 -40.21 -9.33
C ILE A 5 -0.84 -41.30 -9.92
N LYS A 6 -1.43 -42.07 -9.02
CA LYS A 6 -2.17 -43.30 -9.42
C LYS A 6 -3.67 -43.18 -9.14
N ASN A 7 -4.42 -43.82 -10.04
CA ASN A 7 -5.85 -44.10 -9.88
C ASN A 7 -6.72 -42.83 -9.75
N ILE A 8 -6.44 -41.80 -10.52
CA ILE A 8 -7.33 -40.62 -10.60
C ILE A 8 -8.66 -41.11 -11.21
N PRO A 9 -9.79 -40.90 -10.53
CA PRO A 9 -11.10 -41.21 -11.09
C PRO A 9 -11.31 -40.53 -12.45
N THR A 10 -11.70 -41.29 -13.45
CA THR A 10 -11.90 -40.79 -14.82
C THR A 10 -13.30 -41.17 -15.27
N TYR A 11 -14.10 -40.18 -15.64
CA TYR A 11 -15.45 -40.37 -16.18
C TYR A 11 -15.47 -40.09 -17.67
N ASP A 12 -16.04 -40.97 -18.44
CA ASP A 12 -16.34 -40.79 -19.84
C ASP A 12 -17.83 -40.52 -20.00
N ALA A 13 -18.18 -39.29 -20.40
CA ALA A 13 -19.56 -38.84 -20.52
C ALA A 13 -20.28 -39.47 -21.73
N VAL A 14 -19.55 -39.87 -22.79
CA VAL A 14 -20.11 -40.54 -23.97
C VAL A 14 -20.55 -41.95 -23.61
N THR A 15 -19.67 -42.72 -22.98
CA THR A 15 -19.96 -44.13 -22.61
C THR A 15 -20.64 -44.24 -21.24
N LYS A 16 -20.72 -43.17 -20.49
CA LYS A 16 -21.23 -43.13 -19.09
C LYS A 16 -20.55 -44.10 -18.16
N THR A 17 -19.24 -44.28 -18.32
CA THR A 17 -18.45 -45.24 -17.56
C THR A 17 -17.36 -44.57 -16.71
N TRP A 18 -17.09 -45.20 -15.57
CA TRP A 18 -15.97 -44.84 -14.69
C TRP A 18 -14.79 -45.77 -14.92
N SER A 19 -13.62 -45.17 -14.96
CA SER A 19 -12.31 -45.83 -15.02
C SER A 19 -11.29 -45.06 -14.16
N THR A 20 -10.01 -45.38 -14.25
CA THR A 20 -8.95 -44.64 -13.57
C THR A 20 -7.82 -44.32 -14.56
N THR A 21 -7.19 -43.18 -14.36
CA THR A 21 -5.99 -42.77 -15.09
C THR A 21 -4.82 -42.63 -14.10
N SER A 22 -3.64 -43.06 -14.50
CA SER A 22 -2.43 -42.97 -13.70
C SER A 22 -1.31 -42.35 -14.49
N PHE A 23 -0.43 -41.60 -13.81
CA PHE A 23 0.75 -40.97 -14.35
C PHE A 23 1.99 -41.55 -13.67
N ASN A 24 3.07 -41.76 -14.39
CA ASN A 24 4.28 -42.39 -13.88
C ASN A 24 5.02 -41.52 -12.87
N ASP A 25 4.94 -40.20 -13.07
CA ASP A 25 5.49 -39.23 -12.15
C ASP A 25 4.76 -37.88 -12.25
N GLN A 26 5.21 -36.93 -11.45
CA GLN A 26 4.60 -35.61 -11.36
C GLN A 26 4.83 -34.76 -12.61
N SER A 27 5.92 -35.00 -13.37
CA SER A 27 6.21 -34.32 -14.63
C SER A 27 5.17 -34.69 -15.70
N GLU A 28 4.89 -36.00 -15.88
CA GLU A 28 3.86 -36.46 -16.82
C GLU A 28 2.48 -35.89 -16.47
N PHE A 29 2.17 -35.76 -15.20
CA PHE A 29 0.92 -35.12 -14.77
C PHE A 29 0.92 -33.61 -15.04
N ALA A 30 2.04 -32.92 -14.87
CA ALA A 30 2.18 -31.52 -15.23
C ALA A 30 2.01 -31.28 -16.73
N ASP A 31 2.60 -32.15 -17.56
CA ASP A 31 2.43 -32.13 -19.03
C ASP A 31 0.97 -32.34 -19.43
N PHE A 32 0.28 -33.26 -18.78
CA PHE A 32 -1.15 -33.45 -18.98
C PHE A 32 -1.96 -32.18 -18.61
N LEU A 33 -1.69 -31.57 -17.46
CA LEU A 33 -2.38 -30.35 -17.05
C LEU A 33 -2.10 -29.18 -18.01
N THR A 34 -0.85 -29.07 -18.48
CA THR A 34 -0.45 -28.07 -19.47
C THR A 34 -1.19 -28.28 -20.81
N SER A 35 -1.40 -29.53 -21.22
CA SER A 35 -2.12 -29.83 -22.47
C SER A 35 -3.60 -29.44 -22.44
N ILE A 36 -4.22 -29.38 -21.28
CA ILE A 36 -5.63 -28.97 -21.09
C ILE A 36 -5.79 -27.56 -20.56
N TYR A 37 -4.68 -26.90 -20.21
CA TYR A 37 -4.70 -25.51 -19.76
C TYR A 37 -4.97 -24.57 -20.92
N LYS A 38 -5.96 -23.72 -20.79
CA LYS A 38 -6.37 -22.74 -21.79
C LYS A 38 -6.59 -21.38 -21.14
N ASP A 39 -6.69 -20.33 -21.92
CA ASP A 39 -7.15 -19.04 -21.42
C ASP A 39 -8.57 -19.14 -20.86
N CYS A 40 -8.89 -18.31 -19.88
CA CYS A 40 -10.25 -18.22 -19.34
C CYS A 40 -11.24 -17.89 -20.47
N GLY A 41 -12.40 -18.56 -20.46
CA GLY A 41 -13.40 -18.44 -21.51
C GLY A 41 -13.19 -19.38 -22.73
N GLU A 42 -12.10 -20.15 -22.79
CA GLU A 42 -11.77 -21.07 -23.88
C GLU A 42 -11.95 -22.55 -23.51
N TYR A 43 -12.52 -22.85 -22.33
CA TYR A 43 -12.71 -24.21 -21.84
C TYR A 43 -13.87 -24.95 -22.49
N ASP A 44 -14.79 -24.24 -23.12
CA ASP A 44 -15.87 -24.79 -23.95
C ASP A 44 -16.72 -25.86 -23.19
N PHE A 45 -17.22 -25.45 -22.03
CA PHE A 45 -18.11 -26.28 -21.21
C PHE A 45 -19.42 -26.57 -21.94
N ASP A 46 -19.97 -27.74 -21.70
CA ASP A 46 -21.17 -28.25 -22.37
C ASP A 46 -22.17 -28.80 -21.33
N GLU A 47 -23.24 -29.44 -21.83
CA GLU A 47 -24.30 -30.01 -20.97
C GLU A 47 -23.75 -31.01 -19.93
N THR A 48 -22.70 -31.77 -20.29
CA THR A 48 -22.14 -32.78 -19.37
C THR A 48 -21.44 -32.18 -18.18
N THR A 49 -20.90 -30.94 -18.30
CA THR A 49 -20.24 -30.25 -17.21
C THR A 49 -21.23 -29.84 -16.11
N THR A 50 -22.51 -29.74 -16.40
CA THR A 50 -23.56 -29.46 -15.39
C THR A 50 -23.70 -30.59 -14.35
N GLU A 51 -23.13 -31.75 -14.62
CA GLU A 51 -23.08 -32.84 -13.66
C GLU A 51 -21.95 -32.73 -12.63
N TRP A 52 -21.00 -31.81 -12.79
CA TRP A 52 -19.85 -31.67 -11.89
C TRP A 52 -20.24 -31.32 -10.46
N ASN A 53 -21.37 -30.64 -10.24
CA ASN A 53 -21.94 -30.35 -8.93
C ASN A 53 -23.22 -31.17 -8.62
N ALA A 54 -23.38 -32.32 -9.25
CA ALA A 54 -24.58 -33.13 -9.13
C ALA A 54 -24.89 -33.51 -7.68
N LEU A 55 -23.87 -33.77 -6.85
CA LEU A 55 -24.09 -34.11 -5.43
C LEU A 55 -24.54 -32.91 -4.59
N GLY A 56 -23.99 -31.73 -4.85
CA GLY A 56 -24.43 -30.49 -4.23
C GLY A 56 -25.90 -30.18 -4.61
N ASN A 57 -26.23 -30.33 -5.90
CA ASN A 57 -27.60 -30.18 -6.39
C ASN A 57 -28.56 -31.19 -5.78
N ARG A 58 -28.13 -32.47 -5.68
CA ARG A 58 -28.90 -33.51 -4.97
C ARG A 58 -29.15 -33.11 -3.51
N PHE A 59 -28.12 -32.71 -2.79
CA PHE A 59 -28.27 -32.28 -1.41
C PHE A 59 -29.22 -31.09 -1.28
N SER A 60 -29.10 -30.08 -2.13
CA SER A 60 -30.03 -28.93 -2.15
C SER A 60 -31.49 -29.35 -2.35
N LYS A 61 -31.73 -30.41 -3.13
CA LYS A 61 -33.09 -30.91 -3.43
C LYS A 61 -33.66 -31.81 -2.38
N PHE A 62 -32.84 -32.69 -1.81
CA PHE A 62 -33.31 -33.80 -0.96
C PHE A 62 -32.81 -33.72 0.49
N GLY A 63 -31.94 -32.80 0.85
CA GLY A 63 -31.30 -32.67 2.16
C GLY A 63 -30.34 -33.83 2.51
N SER A 64 -29.98 -34.66 1.49
CA SER A 64 -29.09 -35.81 1.68
C SER A 64 -28.29 -36.12 0.41
N TYR A 65 -27.08 -36.63 0.58
CA TYR A 65 -26.20 -37.03 -0.54
C TYR A 65 -26.55 -38.40 -1.11
N THR A 66 -27.17 -39.27 -0.31
CA THR A 66 -27.53 -40.66 -0.70
C THR A 66 -28.70 -41.18 0.12
N ASP A 67 -29.49 -42.03 -0.48
CA ASP A 67 -30.60 -42.75 0.21
C ASP A 67 -30.15 -44.10 0.79
N LEU A 68 -28.87 -44.47 0.61
CA LEU A 68 -28.33 -45.72 1.12
C LEU A 68 -28.38 -45.76 2.67
N PRO A 69 -28.80 -46.84 3.26
CA PRO A 69 -28.93 -46.96 4.73
C PRO A 69 -27.60 -46.75 5.44
N LYS A 70 -27.63 -46.05 6.58
CA LYS A 70 -26.46 -45.91 7.45
C LYS A 70 -25.88 -47.27 7.83
N GLY A 71 -24.56 -47.42 7.74
CA GLY A 71 -23.86 -48.66 8.07
C GLY A 71 -23.86 -49.73 6.95
N SER A 72 -24.59 -49.52 5.84
CA SER A 72 -24.57 -50.45 4.71
C SER A 72 -23.24 -50.41 3.95
N GLN A 73 -22.85 -51.53 3.34
CA GLN A 73 -21.66 -51.60 2.49
C GLN A 73 -21.75 -50.66 1.31
N GLY A 74 -22.95 -50.52 0.70
CA GLY A 74 -23.16 -49.58 -0.40
C GLY A 74 -22.90 -48.13 0.00
N ARG A 75 -23.39 -47.73 1.21
CA ARG A 75 -23.11 -46.38 1.73
C ARG A 75 -21.62 -46.15 2.01
N LYS A 76 -20.95 -47.15 2.58
CA LYS A 76 -19.51 -47.08 2.79
C LYS A 76 -18.75 -46.91 1.47
N LYS A 77 -19.09 -47.74 0.47
CA LYS A 77 -18.48 -47.64 -0.88
C LYS A 77 -18.72 -46.29 -1.49
N PHE A 78 -19.93 -45.73 -1.42
CA PHE A 78 -20.24 -44.38 -1.91
C PHE A 78 -19.33 -43.32 -1.26
N TRP A 79 -19.19 -43.33 0.07
CA TRP A 79 -18.35 -42.33 0.75
C TRP A 79 -16.85 -42.55 0.52
N ASP A 80 -16.39 -43.76 0.31
CA ASP A 80 -14.98 -44.05 -0.07
C ASP A 80 -14.66 -43.54 -1.50
N GLU A 81 -15.59 -43.68 -2.44
CA GLU A 81 -15.47 -43.14 -3.81
C GLU A 81 -15.47 -41.61 -3.78
N GLU A 82 -16.38 -40.99 -3.05
CA GLU A 82 -16.43 -39.52 -2.95
C GLU A 82 -15.20 -38.95 -2.23
N LYS A 83 -14.68 -39.64 -1.25
CA LYS A 83 -13.41 -39.30 -0.60
C LYS A 83 -12.25 -39.37 -1.61
N LEU A 84 -12.22 -40.36 -2.49
CA LEU A 84 -11.17 -40.49 -3.50
C LEU A 84 -11.22 -39.34 -4.49
N LYS A 85 -12.42 -38.98 -4.99
CA LYS A 85 -12.60 -37.79 -5.86
C LYS A 85 -12.20 -36.49 -5.17
N SER A 86 -12.54 -36.33 -3.89
CA SER A 86 -12.17 -35.16 -3.08
C SER A 86 -10.67 -35.09 -2.77
N ARG A 87 -9.91 -36.18 -2.93
CA ARG A 87 -8.45 -36.22 -2.73
C ARG A 87 -7.65 -36.14 -4.02
N LEU A 88 -8.13 -36.72 -5.10
CA LEU A 88 -7.41 -36.86 -6.35
C LEU A 88 -7.96 -35.99 -7.47
N GLY A 89 -9.15 -35.44 -7.33
CA GLY A 89 -9.89 -34.83 -8.42
C GLY A 89 -10.53 -35.85 -9.36
N VAL A 90 -11.04 -35.36 -10.48
CA VAL A 90 -11.73 -36.18 -11.50
C VAL A 90 -11.29 -35.74 -12.89
N ILE A 91 -10.83 -36.67 -13.71
CA ILE A 91 -10.67 -36.44 -15.15
C ILE A 91 -12.03 -36.68 -15.80
N TRP A 92 -12.51 -35.70 -16.53
CA TRP A 92 -13.79 -35.73 -17.23
C TRP A 92 -13.58 -35.66 -18.73
N LYS A 93 -14.12 -36.63 -19.44
CA LYS A 93 -14.00 -36.73 -20.91
C LYS A 93 -15.38 -36.68 -21.55
N ASN A 94 -15.46 -35.93 -22.65
CA ASN A 94 -16.64 -35.91 -23.53
C ASN A 94 -16.20 -35.82 -24.98
N GLY A 95 -16.20 -36.95 -25.69
CA GLY A 95 -15.67 -37.02 -27.05
C GLY A 95 -14.20 -36.60 -27.11
N GLY A 96 -13.90 -35.57 -27.90
CA GLY A 96 -12.54 -35.01 -28.01
C GLY A 96 -12.16 -34.03 -26.89
N LYS A 97 -13.09 -33.67 -25.97
CA LYS A 97 -12.83 -32.72 -24.90
C LYS A 97 -12.37 -33.46 -23.63
N THR A 98 -11.44 -32.85 -22.92
CA THR A 98 -10.97 -33.37 -21.64
C THR A 98 -10.81 -32.21 -20.65
N TRP A 99 -11.32 -32.40 -19.45
CA TRP A 99 -11.15 -31.48 -18.32
C TRP A 99 -10.62 -32.24 -17.12
N TYR A 100 -10.04 -31.52 -16.20
CA TYR A 100 -9.65 -32.05 -14.90
C TYR A 100 -10.23 -31.19 -13.77
N LEU A 101 -11.22 -31.73 -13.09
CA LEU A 101 -11.70 -31.13 -11.85
C LEU A 101 -10.67 -31.40 -10.78
N THR A 102 -9.97 -30.34 -10.36
CA THR A 102 -9.03 -30.49 -9.24
C THR A 102 -9.76 -30.97 -7.99
N ARG A 103 -9.06 -31.65 -7.09
CA ARG A 103 -9.64 -32.13 -5.84
C ARG A 103 -10.38 -31.04 -5.07
N ASP A 104 -9.80 -29.84 -5.01
CA ASP A 104 -10.32 -28.71 -4.26
C ASP A 104 -11.56 -28.12 -4.94
N TYR A 105 -11.58 -28.05 -6.27
CA TYR A 105 -12.74 -27.58 -7.04
C TYR A 105 -13.91 -28.57 -6.99
N TYR A 106 -13.64 -29.87 -7.16
CA TYR A 106 -14.66 -30.91 -6.99
C TYR A 106 -15.29 -30.86 -5.59
N PHE A 107 -14.45 -30.71 -4.56
CA PHE A 107 -14.89 -30.63 -3.18
C PHE A 107 -15.72 -29.37 -2.91
N PHE A 108 -15.27 -28.22 -3.44
CA PHE A 108 -16.00 -26.96 -3.34
C PHE A 108 -17.39 -27.04 -3.98
N LEU A 109 -17.50 -27.57 -5.19
CA LEU A 109 -18.77 -27.70 -5.90
C LEU A 109 -19.80 -28.59 -5.19
N ASN A 110 -19.35 -29.60 -4.45
CA ASN A 110 -20.23 -30.65 -3.95
C ASN A 110 -20.40 -30.63 -2.43
N PHE A 111 -19.46 -30.09 -1.65
CA PHE A 111 -19.45 -30.26 -0.18
C PHE A 111 -19.34 -28.93 0.59
N CYS A 112 -19.24 -27.81 -0.08
CA CYS A 112 -19.07 -26.50 0.55
C CYS A 112 -20.18 -25.53 0.11
N PRO A 113 -21.34 -25.52 0.76
CA PRO A 113 -22.40 -24.58 0.45
C PRO A 113 -21.98 -23.15 0.84
N ILE A 114 -22.42 -22.18 0.06
CA ILE A 114 -22.18 -20.74 0.32
C ILE A 114 -23.51 -20.02 0.55
N THR A 115 -23.45 -18.90 1.28
CA THR A 115 -24.59 -17.99 1.40
C THR A 115 -24.72 -17.20 0.10
N ASN A 116 -25.83 -17.39 -0.61
CA ASN A 116 -26.08 -16.72 -1.90
C ASN A 116 -27.01 -15.52 -1.71
N LYS A 117 -26.48 -14.31 -1.89
CA LYS A 117 -27.25 -13.05 -1.80
C LYS A 117 -28.35 -12.94 -2.85
N GLU A 118 -28.11 -13.44 -4.04
CA GLU A 118 -29.10 -13.42 -5.15
C GLU A 118 -30.32 -14.32 -4.87
N LYS A 119 -30.16 -15.29 -3.98
CA LYS A 119 -31.21 -16.22 -3.55
C LYS A 119 -31.71 -15.93 -2.12
N GLY A 120 -31.69 -14.67 -1.70
CA GLY A 120 -32.23 -14.26 -0.41
C GLY A 120 -31.42 -14.79 0.78
N PHE A 121 -30.08 -14.87 0.65
CA PHE A 121 -29.17 -15.39 1.66
C PHE A 121 -29.34 -16.89 1.99
N ALA A 122 -29.98 -17.66 1.10
CA ALA A 122 -30.06 -19.09 1.26
C ALA A 122 -28.67 -19.76 1.11
N GLU A 123 -28.44 -20.82 1.88
CA GLU A 123 -27.29 -21.71 1.66
C GLU A 123 -27.50 -22.51 0.36
N THR A 124 -26.60 -22.34 -0.58
CA THR A 124 -26.65 -23.04 -1.88
C THR A 124 -25.23 -23.45 -2.31
N PHE A 125 -25.16 -24.51 -3.12
CA PHE A 125 -23.89 -24.86 -3.75
C PHE A 125 -23.62 -23.94 -4.96
N VAL A 126 -22.35 -23.69 -5.23
CA VAL A 126 -21.95 -22.84 -6.36
C VAL A 126 -22.27 -23.51 -7.68
N SER A 127 -22.63 -22.67 -8.66
CA SER A 127 -22.72 -23.13 -10.04
C SER A 127 -21.33 -23.19 -10.67
N ILE A 128 -21.16 -24.05 -11.66
CA ILE A 128 -19.91 -24.16 -12.43
C ILE A 128 -19.64 -22.83 -13.14
N ARG A 129 -18.37 -22.41 -13.11
CA ARG A 129 -17.85 -21.21 -13.78
C ARG A 129 -16.48 -21.50 -14.35
N ASP A 130 -16.25 -21.06 -15.58
CA ASP A 130 -14.94 -21.15 -16.24
C ASP A 130 -13.84 -20.42 -15.45
N THR A 131 -14.17 -19.30 -14.83
CA THR A 131 -13.22 -18.51 -13.99
C THR A 131 -12.74 -19.28 -12.77
N GLN A 132 -13.62 -19.99 -12.08
CA GLN A 132 -13.26 -20.79 -10.91
C GLN A 132 -12.52 -22.06 -11.30
N TYR A 133 -12.91 -22.67 -12.41
CA TYR A 133 -12.20 -23.81 -12.99
C TYR A 133 -10.77 -23.40 -13.40
N HIS A 134 -10.65 -22.29 -14.10
CA HIS A 134 -9.35 -21.75 -14.53
C HIS A 134 -8.43 -21.47 -13.32
N LEU A 135 -8.95 -20.81 -12.30
CA LEU A 135 -8.25 -20.58 -11.04
C LEU A 135 -7.73 -21.88 -10.43
N ALA A 136 -8.63 -22.86 -10.25
CA ALA A 136 -8.29 -24.15 -9.66
C ALA A 136 -7.25 -24.94 -10.48
N LEU A 137 -7.36 -24.90 -11.80
CA LEU A 137 -6.40 -25.54 -12.71
C LEU A 137 -5.02 -24.87 -12.68
N TYR A 138 -4.98 -23.52 -12.67
CA TYR A 138 -3.75 -22.75 -12.52
C TYR A 138 -3.02 -23.10 -11.21
N GLU A 139 -3.73 -23.08 -10.10
CA GLU A 139 -3.14 -23.44 -8.79
C GLU A 139 -2.63 -24.88 -8.77
N LYS A 140 -3.35 -25.81 -9.40
CA LYS A 140 -2.90 -27.21 -9.47
C LYS A 140 -1.67 -27.36 -10.34
N LEU A 141 -1.62 -26.63 -11.46
CA LEU A 141 -0.45 -26.61 -12.32
C LEU A 141 0.77 -26.00 -11.59
N ALA A 142 0.59 -24.90 -10.86
CA ALA A 142 1.65 -24.31 -10.04
C ALA A 142 2.17 -25.32 -8.98
N GLU A 143 1.27 -25.99 -8.27
CA GLU A 143 1.59 -26.99 -7.25
C GLU A 143 2.44 -28.14 -7.81
N VAL A 144 2.03 -28.73 -8.95
CA VAL A 144 2.74 -29.85 -9.56
C VAL A 144 4.04 -29.42 -10.25
N SER A 145 4.16 -28.17 -10.63
CA SER A 145 5.38 -27.58 -11.18
C SER A 145 6.34 -27.05 -10.11
N HIS A 146 6.04 -27.27 -8.83
CA HIS A 146 6.82 -26.74 -7.71
C HIS A 146 6.99 -25.21 -7.74
N LEU A 147 5.90 -24.52 -8.03
CA LEU A 147 5.83 -23.06 -8.06
C LEU A 147 4.68 -22.56 -7.15
N HIS A 148 4.73 -21.30 -6.82
CA HIS A 148 3.68 -20.60 -6.11
C HIS A 148 2.59 -20.08 -7.06
N SER A 149 1.43 -19.68 -6.53
CA SER A 149 0.31 -19.11 -7.29
C SER A 149 0.13 -17.64 -6.98
N CYS A 150 0.23 -16.76 -7.99
CA CYS A 150 -0.09 -15.35 -7.89
C CYS A 150 -1.33 -15.02 -8.74
N ILE A 151 -2.38 -14.44 -8.13
CA ILE A 151 -3.67 -14.26 -8.75
C ILE A 151 -4.16 -12.82 -8.59
N LEU A 152 -4.41 -12.16 -9.70
CA LEU A 152 -5.10 -10.88 -9.78
C LEU A 152 -6.50 -11.10 -10.37
N LYS A 153 -7.53 -10.67 -9.67
CA LYS A 153 -8.91 -10.92 -10.06
C LYS A 153 -9.81 -9.71 -9.79
N ARG A 154 -10.94 -9.64 -10.51
CA ARG A 154 -12.02 -8.73 -10.14
C ARG A 154 -12.66 -9.10 -8.81
N ARG A 155 -13.42 -8.19 -8.20
CA ARG A 155 -14.21 -8.50 -6.99
C ARG A 155 -15.35 -9.51 -7.28
N GLN A 156 -15.82 -10.19 -6.22
CA GLN A 156 -17.00 -11.07 -6.22
C GLN A 156 -16.89 -12.30 -7.13
N MET A 157 -15.73 -12.99 -7.08
CA MET A 157 -15.51 -14.27 -7.81
C MET A 157 -15.55 -15.50 -6.91
N ALA A 158 -16.12 -15.43 -5.72
CA ALA A 158 -16.11 -16.49 -4.72
C ALA A 158 -14.70 -17.02 -4.35
N TYR A 159 -13.66 -16.17 -4.51
CA TYR A 159 -12.25 -16.50 -4.28
C TYR A 159 -12.01 -17.00 -2.85
N SER A 160 -12.44 -16.24 -1.83
CA SER A 160 -12.28 -16.60 -0.41
C SER A 160 -13.03 -17.88 -0.04
N PHE A 161 -14.21 -18.11 -0.61
CA PHE A 161 -14.97 -19.36 -0.44
C PHE A 161 -14.23 -20.57 -1.02
N HIS A 162 -13.66 -20.44 -2.22
CA HIS A 162 -12.89 -21.48 -2.87
C HIS A 162 -11.65 -21.87 -2.04
N HIS A 163 -10.90 -20.87 -1.56
CA HIS A 163 -9.69 -21.13 -0.77
C HIS A 163 -10.00 -21.66 0.64
N ALA A 164 -11.07 -21.20 1.26
CA ALA A 164 -11.55 -21.80 2.50
C ALA A 164 -11.88 -23.30 2.30
N ALA A 165 -12.54 -23.65 1.18
CA ALA A 165 -12.80 -25.03 0.83
C ALA A 165 -11.51 -25.84 0.58
N LYS A 166 -10.50 -25.24 -0.08
CA LYS A 166 -9.17 -25.84 -0.29
C LYS A 166 -8.45 -26.13 1.04
N MET A 167 -8.48 -25.18 1.98
CA MET A 167 -7.88 -25.37 3.30
C MET A 167 -8.57 -26.47 4.09
N ILE A 168 -9.91 -26.49 4.09
CA ILE A 168 -10.70 -27.54 4.74
C ILE A 168 -10.44 -28.89 4.07
N ASN A 169 -10.45 -28.97 2.75
CA ASN A 169 -10.15 -30.21 2.03
C ASN A 169 -8.79 -30.79 2.46
N ALA A 170 -7.76 -29.97 2.54
CA ALA A 170 -6.42 -30.42 2.93
C ALA A 170 -6.41 -31.03 4.34
N ILE A 171 -6.91 -30.32 5.37
CA ILE A 171 -6.89 -30.82 6.76
C ILE A 171 -7.89 -31.94 7.03
N TRP A 172 -8.91 -32.07 6.15
CA TRP A 172 -9.94 -33.10 6.31
C TRP A 172 -9.47 -34.48 5.83
N PHE A 173 -8.63 -34.52 4.80
CA PHE A 173 -8.26 -35.77 4.15
C PHE A 173 -6.77 -36.09 4.17
N GLU A 174 -5.87 -35.13 4.34
CA GLU A 174 -4.43 -35.38 4.36
C GLU A 174 -3.90 -35.47 5.80
N LYS A 175 -2.85 -36.28 5.98
CA LYS A 175 -2.24 -36.55 7.29
C LYS A 175 -1.04 -35.65 7.54
N LYS A 176 -0.99 -35.05 8.74
CA LYS A 176 0.15 -34.24 9.23
C LYS A 176 0.50 -33.05 8.34
N VAL A 177 -0.49 -32.48 7.66
CA VAL A 177 -0.29 -31.24 6.89
C VAL A 177 -0.54 -30.02 7.77
N VAL A 178 0.23 -28.97 7.53
CA VAL A 178 0.06 -27.66 8.18
C VAL A 178 -0.36 -26.66 7.11
N CYS A 179 -1.54 -26.07 7.32
CA CYS A 179 -2.07 -25.02 6.47
C CYS A 179 -2.12 -23.70 7.27
N LYS A 180 -1.72 -22.60 6.66
CA LYS A 180 -1.80 -21.28 7.29
C LYS A 180 -2.55 -20.31 6.38
N ILE A 181 -3.39 -19.50 6.99
CA ILE A 181 -4.09 -18.37 6.35
C ILE A 181 -3.47 -17.10 6.90
N PHE A 182 -3.10 -16.21 6.00
CA PHE A 182 -2.53 -14.90 6.32
C PHE A 182 -3.45 -13.79 5.84
N ALA A 183 -3.53 -12.70 6.57
CA ALA A 183 -4.15 -11.48 6.12
C ALA A 183 -3.43 -10.26 6.71
N SER A 184 -3.62 -9.11 6.09
CA SER A 184 -3.10 -7.84 6.62
C SER A 184 -3.87 -7.35 7.82
N ASP A 185 -5.18 -7.65 7.93
CA ASP A 185 -6.03 -7.24 9.04
C ASP A 185 -6.87 -8.40 9.61
N ASP A 186 -7.22 -8.30 10.90
CA ASP A 186 -8.05 -9.30 11.60
C ASP A 186 -9.46 -9.39 11.03
N ASP A 187 -10.00 -8.31 10.51
CA ASP A 187 -11.35 -8.27 9.93
C ASP A 187 -11.51 -9.22 8.74
N PHE A 188 -10.46 -9.44 7.96
CA PHE A 188 -10.47 -10.40 6.84
C PHE A 188 -10.52 -11.86 7.32
N ILE A 189 -10.04 -12.14 8.54
CA ILE A 189 -10.02 -13.48 9.12
C ILE A 189 -11.24 -13.70 10.01
N THR A 190 -11.45 -12.85 11.01
CA THR A 190 -12.42 -13.06 12.10
C THR A 190 -13.61 -12.12 12.06
N GLY A 191 -13.60 -11.12 11.20
CA GLY A 191 -14.70 -10.19 11.01
C GLY A 191 -16.03 -10.88 10.69
N GLU A 192 -17.11 -10.12 10.58
CA GLU A 192 -18.47 -10.66 10.35
C GLU A 192 -18.56 -11.55 9.09
N ASN A 193 -17.80 -11.19 8.05
CA ASN A 193 -17.66 -11.95 6.80
C ASN A 193 -16.24 -12.52 6.61
N GLY A 194 -15.53 -12.75 7.71
CA GLY A 194 -14.16 -13.23 7.67
C GLY A 194 -14.03 -14.68 7.26
N THR A 195 -12.90 -15.02 6.68
CA THR A 195 -12.60 -16.33 6.11
C THR A 195 -12.74 -17.49 7.11
N TRP A 196 -12.42 -17.23 8.39
CA TRP A 196 -12.53 -18.26 9.43
C TRP A 196 -13.96 -18.76 9.63
N LYS A 197 -14.96 -17.89 9.48
CA LYS A 197 -16.39 -18.28 9.53
C LYS A 197 -16.78 -19.21 8.40
N PHE A 198 -16.22 -19.03 7.21
CA PHE A 198 -16.46 -19.96 6.10
C PHE A 198 -15.90 -21.34 6.42
N ILE A 199 -14.70 -21.39 7.01
CA ILE A 199 -14.06 -22.63 7.46
C ILE A 199 -14.89 -23.34 8.50
N GLU A 200 -15.39 -22.62 9.51
CA GLU A 200 -16.28 -23.17 10.55
C GLU A 200 -17.58 -23.67 9.95
N SER A 201 -18.20 -22.92 9.05
CA SER A 201 -19.42 -23.33 8.35
C SER A 201 -19.22 -24.64 7.59
N TYR A 202 -18.14 -24.75 6.80
CA TYR A 202 -17.83 -25.97 6.06
C TYR A 202 -17.54 -27.16 6.97
N ALA A 203 -16.76 -26.97 8.02
CA ALA A 203 -16.48 -28.05 8.98
C ALA A 203 -17.75 -28.58 9.67
N ASN A 204 -18.63 -27.67 10.08
CA ASN A 204 -19.93 -28.00 10.66
C ASN A 204 -20.83 -28.72 9.67
N PHE A 205 -20.91 -28.22 8.44
CA PHE A 205 -21.69 -28.81 7.36
C PHE A 205 -21.22 -30.25 7.06
N LEU A 206 -19.92 -30.47 6.90
CA LEU A 206 -19.33 -31.77 6.63
C LEU A 206 -19.59 -32.77 7.77
N SER A 207 -19.37 -32.34 9.01
CA SER A 207 -19.56 -33.19 10.19
C SER A 207 -21.02 -33.61 10.37
N LYS A 208 -21.98 -32.75 10.00
CA LYS A 208 -23.42 -33.01 10.11
C LYS A 208 -23.93 -33.86 8.96
N ASN A 209 -23.48 -33.64 7.74
CA ASN A 209 -24.15 -34.14 6.54
C ASN A 209 -23.37 -35.22 5.77
N THR A 210 -22.13 -35.55 6.20
CA THR A 210 -21.33 -36.64 5.60
C THR A 210 -20.99 -37.72 6.62
N ASP A 211 -20.51 -38.87 6.12
CA ASP A 211 -19.94 -39.91 7.02
C ASP A 211 -18.45 -39.64 7.35
N TRP A 212 -17.90 -38.53 6.91
CA TRP A 212 -16.50 -38.09 7.15
C TRP A 212 -16.37 -37.22 8.40
N LYS A 213 -16.87 -37.72 9.53
CA LYS A 213 -16.77 -36.95 10.78
C LYS A 213 -15.32 -36.70 11.18
N ARG A 214 -15.04 -35.49 11.63
CA ARG A 214 -13.74 -35.08 12.15
C ARG A 214 -13.92 -34.29 13.44
N ALA A 215 -13.02 -34.50 14.38
CA ALA A 215 -12.91 -33.69 15.57
C ALA A 215 -11.69 -32.77 15.47
N PHE A 216 -11.84 -31.56 15.99
CA PHE A 216 -10.79 -30.56 16.04
C PHE A 216 -10.60 -30.09 17.48
N THR A 217 -9.35 -29.88 17.86
CA THR A 217 -8.95 -29.27 19.13
C THR A 217 -8.10 -28.02 18.82
N GLY A 218 -8.13 -27.02 19.68
CA GLY A 218 -7.33 -25.81 19.54
C GLY A 218 -8.06 -24.56 19.99
N GLY A 219 -7.51 -23.39 19.64
CA GLY A 219 -8.06 -22.07 19.96
C GLY A 219 -8.96 -21.53 18.85
N ALA A 220 -9.36 -20.26 18.98
CA ALA A 220 -10.29 -19.59 18.08
C ALA A 220 -9.81 -19.50 16.60
N GLN A 221 -8.50 -19.52 16.35
CA GLN A 221 -7.91 -19.39 15.01
C GLN A 221 -6.83 -20.46 14.75
N SER A 222 -6.88 -21.56 15.51
CA SER A 222 -5.90 -22.64 15.38
C SER A 222 -6.57 -23.96 15.69
N TRP A 223 -6.66 -24.83 14.70
CA TRP A 223 -7.25 -26.14 14.79
C TRP A 223 -6.23 -27.23 14.50
N ILE A 224 -6.27 -28.29 15.32
CA ILE A 224 -5.56 -29.54 15.07
C ILE A 224 -6.62 -30.65 14.95
N GLN A 225 -6.54 -31.40 13.86
CA GLN A 225 -7.48 -32.51 13.60
C GLN A 225 -7.10 -33.73 14.46
N LYS A 226 -7.59 -33.76 15.68
CA LYS A 226 -7.43 -34.89 16.62
C LYS A 226 -8.54 -34.93 17.65
N GLU A 227 -8.76 -36.13 18.18
CA GLU A 227 -9.62 -36.37 19.32
C GLU A 227 -8.93 -37.26 20.34
N LYS A 228 -9.22 -37.11 21.61
CA LYS A 228 -8.77 -38.03 22.66
C LYS A 228 -9.74 -39.20 22.76
N VAL A 229 -9.24 -40.40 22.56
CA VAL A 229 -10.00 -41.64 22.65
C VAL A 229 -9.37 -42.54 23.71
N LYS A 230 -10.20 -43.13 24.58
CA LYS A 230 -9.72 -44.10 25.58
C LYS A 230 -9.62 -45.47 24.93
N ILE A 231 -8.37 -45.98 24.78
CA ILE A 231 -8.09 -47.31 24.22
C ILE A 231 -7.36 -48.11 25.29
N ASN A 232 -7.91 -49.29 25.64
CA ASN A 232 -7.36 -50.16 26.69
C ASN A 232 -7.10 -49.45 28.04
N GLY A 233 -7.94 -48.48 28.37
CA GLY A 233 -7.82 -47.73 29.64
C GLY A 233 -6.96 -46.46 29.57
N GLU A 234 -6.20 -46.27 28.54
CA GLU A 234 -5.32 -45.09 28.34
C GLU A 234 -5.90 -44.10 27.33
N TRP A 235 -5.66 -42.81 27.57
CA TRP A 235 -6.03 -41.75 26.62
C TRP A 235 -5.00 -41.63 25.52
N GLN A 236 -5.42 -41.82 24.26
CA GLN A 236 -4.60 -41.69 23.08
C GLN A 236 -5.18 -40.67 22.14
N ASP A 237 -4.32 -39.85 21.49
CA ASP A 237 -4.73 -38.97 20.43
C ASP A 237 -4.97 -39.77 19.14
N LYS A 238 -6.16 -39.60 18.55
CA LYS A 238 -6.56 -40.26 17.29
C LYS A 238 -6.96 -39.18 16.29
N GLY A 239 -6.49 -39.30 15.06
CA GLY A 239 -6.83 -38.34 13.98
C GLY A 239 -5.74 -38.27 12.92
N LEU A 240 -5.86 -37.29 12.04
CA LEU A 240 -4.86 -37.04 10.99
C LEU A 240 -3.71 -36.15 11.48
N GLU A 241 -3.86 -35.49 12.62
CA GLU A 241 -2.90 -34.55 13.21
C GLU A 241 -2.57 -33.35 12.28
N SER A 242 -3.49 -33.05 11.35
CA SER A 242 -3.34 -31.90 10.42
C SER A 242 -3.80 -30.63 11.08
N THR A 243 -3.13 -29.54 10.78
CA THR A 243 -3.28 -28.26 11.48
C THR A 243 -3.69 -27.16 10.50
N LEU A 244 -4.63 -26.30 10.93
CA LEU A 244 -5.00 -25.08 10.26
C LEU A 244 -4.84 -23.91 11.23
N ILE A 245 -4.11 -22.87 10.82
CA ILE A 245 -3.85 -21.69 11.64
C ILE A 245 -4.14 -20.46 10.80
N ALA A 246 -4.82 -19.48 11.39
CA ALA A 246 -4.98 -18.16 10.78
C ALA A 246 -4.18 -17.09 11.54
N LEU A 247 -3.49 -16.23 10.84
CA LEU A 247 -2.56 -15.27 11.39
C LEU A 247 -2.72 -13.90 10.72
N THR A 248 -2.85 -12.86 11.51
CA THR A 248 -2.84 -11.49 11.04
C THR A 248 -1.43 -10.94 11.12
N LEU A 249 -0.95 -10.40 10.01
CA LEU A 249 0.42 -9.93 9.88
C LEU A 249 0.57 -8.43 10.16
N LYS A 250 -0.52 -7.65 10.18
CA LYS A 250 -0.61 -6.20 10.44
C LYS A 250 0.72 -5.43 10.25
N LYS A 251 1.57 -5.48 11.27
CA LYS A 251 2.86 -4.79 11.35
C LYS A 251 4.06 -5.75 11.50
N ASP A 252 3.81 -7.05 11.58
CA ASP A 252 4.87 -8.04 11.80
C ASP A 252 4.81 -9.18 10.77
N PRO A 253 5.52 -9.03 9.64
CA PRO A 253 5.57 -10.05 8.60
C PRO A 253 6.25 -11.35 9.03
N LYS A 254 6.94 -11.37 10.19
CA LYS A 254 7.65 -12.54 10.73
C LYS A 254 6.74 -13.51 11.48
N LYS A 255 5.54 -13.12 11.86
CA LYS A 255 4.61 -13.98 12.60
C LYS A 255 4.29 -15.31 11.91
N GLY A 256 4.42 -15.37 10.60
CA GLY A 256 4.19 -16.60 9.82
C GLY A 256 5.29 -17.66 9.93
N VAL A 257 6.46 -17.31 10.49
CA VAL A 257 7.64 -18.19 10.56
C VAL A 257 7.41 -19.36 11.52
N GLY A 258 7.85 -20.54 11.13
CA GLY A 258 7.94 -21.73 11.97
C GLY A 258 7.19 -22.94 11.44
N GLY A 259 7.91 -24.07 11.41
CA GLY A 259 7.43 -25.38 10.99
C GLY A 259 7.17 -25.53 9.49
N PRO A 260 7.12 -26.77 8.99
CA PRO A 260 6.83 -27.03 7.58
C PRO A 260 5.42 -26.57 7.23
N LEU A 261 5.28 -26.01 6.02
CA LEU A 261 4.03 -25.46 5.51
C LEU A 261 3.61 -26.22 4.26
N TYR A 262 2.40 -26.80 4.28
CA TYR A 262 1.82 -27.47 3.11
C TYR A 262 1.09 -26.48 2.20
N TYR A 263 0.19 -25.64 2.77
CA TYR A 263 -0.42 -24.51 2.10
C TYR A 263 -0.28 -23.25 2.95
N GLY A 264 0.24 -22.19 2.33
CA GLY A 264 0.12 -20.82 2.82
C GLY A 264 -0.82 -20.05 1.89
N TRP A 265 -1.88 -19.49 2.42
CA TRP A 265 -2.80 -18.67 1.66
C TRP A 265 -2.88 -17.27 2.26
N TYR A 266 -2.58 -16.24 1.44
CA TYR A 266 -2.73 -14.85 1.83
C TYR A 266 -4.06 -14.31 1.30
N GLU A 267 -4.99 -14.02 2.23
CA GLU A 267 -6.29 -13.43 1.93
C GLU A 267 -6.16 -11.94 1.64
N GLU A 268 -6.88 -11.46 0.64
CA GLU A 268 -6.87 -10.08 0.14
C GLU A 268 -5.45 -9.52 -0.11
N GLY A 269 -4.67 -10.23 -0.92
CA GLY A 269 -3.31 -9.85 -1.33
C GLY A 269 -3.19 -8.48 -2.01
N GLY A 270 -4.30 -7.89 -2.47
CA GLY A 270 -4.35 -6.51 -2.97
C GLY A 270 -4.28 -5.44 -1.87
N ILE A 271 -4.30 -5.84 -0.58
CA ILE A 271 -4.15 -4.97 0.59
C ILE A 271 -3.08 -5.55 1.51
N ALA A 272 -1.90 -5.83 0.96
CA ALA A 272 -0.83 -6.57 1.63
C ALA A 272 0.54 -5.90 1.42
N PRO A 273 0.79 -4.72 2.01
CA PRO A 273 1.97 -3.90 1.71
C PRO A 273 3.32 -4.56 2.04
N THR A 274 3.34 -5.59 2.88
CA THR A 274 4.56 -6.31 3.31
C THR A 274 4.63 -7.75 2.82
N ALA A 275 3.82 -8.14 1.84
CA ALA A 275 3.73 -9.54 1.41
C ALA A 275 5.02 -10.06 0.75
N ASP A 276 5.80 -9.21 0.10
CA ASP A 276 7.12 -9.57 -0.44
C ASP A 276 8.11 -9.96 0.68
N VAL A 277 8.10 -9.24 1.78
CA VAL A 277 8.88 -9.55 2.97
C VAL A 277 8.37 -10.84 3.64
N THR A 278 7.05 -10.98 3.75
CA THR A 278 6.41 -12.18 4.30
C THR A 278 6.81 -13.43 3.52
N LEU A 279 6.76 -13.39 2.19
CA LEU A 279 7.16 -14.51 1.34
C LEU A 279 8.62 -14.91 1.60
N GLY A 280 9.52 -13.94 1.74
CA GLY A 280 10.93 -14.20 2.09
C GLY A 280 11.08 -14.98 3.40
N TYR A 281 10.26 -14.68 4.40
CA TYR A 281 10.26 -15.43 5.67
C TYR A 281 9.59 -16.79 5.58
N LEU A 282 8.64 -16.99 4.67
CA LEU A 282 7.92 -18.27 4.52
C LEU A 282 8.67 -19.28 3.66
N ASN A 283 9.55 -18.86 2.75
CA ASN A 283 10.26 -19.74 1.83
C ASN A 283 10.93 -20.95 2.52
N PRO A 284 11.66 -20.79 3.65
CA PRO A 284 12.25 -21.94 4.33
C PRO A 284 11.23 -22.96 4.84
N ALA A 285 10.01 -22.54 5.18
CA ALA A 285 8.94 -23.43 5.63
C ALA A 285 8.25 -24.19 4.48
N LEU A 286 8.36 -23.65 3.26
CA LEU A 286 7.80 -24.20 2.03
C LEU A 286 8.80 -25.11 1.28
N GLU A 287 10.06 -25.13 1.69
CA GLU A 287 11.14 -25.86 1.02
C GLU A 287 11.60 -27.09 1.81
N SER A 288 12.02 -28.12 1.08
CA SER A 288 12.73 -29.28 1.64
C SER A 288 13.63 -29.88 0.57
N GLY A 289 14.87 -30.22 0.94
CA GLY A 289 15.81 -30.86 0.03
C GLY A 289 16.18 -30.04 -1.22
N GLY A 290 16.11 -28.70 -1.10
CA GLY A 290 16.45 -27.77 -2.19
C GLY A 290 15.32 -27.49 -3.20
N GLY A 291 14.10 -27.98 -2.94
CA GLY A 291 12.93 -27.72 -3.78
C GLY A 291 11.69 -27.35 -2.97
N LEU A 292 10.71 -26.73 -3.62
CA LEU A 292 9.44 -26.43 -3.01
C LEU A 292 8.63 -27.71 -2.77
N VAL A 293 8.15 -27.91 -1.54
CA VAL A 293 7.27 -29.02 -1.14
C VAL A 293 5.89 -28.51 -0.70
N GLY A 294 5.81 -27.25 -0.28
CA GLY A 294 4.58 -26.56 -0.01
C GLY A 294 4.23 -25.51 -1.07
N SER A 295 3.00 -25.04 -1.10
CA SER A 295 2.52 -24.05 -2.04
C SER A 295 2.08 -22.78 -1.30
N PHE A 296 2.51 -21.60 -1.81
CA PHE A 296 2.02 -20.31 -1.37
C PHE A 296 1.05 -19.74 -2.40
N ILE A 297 -0.13 -19.38 -1.95
CA ILE A 297 -1.21 -18.83 -2.76
C ILE A 297 -1.35 -17.36 -2.36
N PHE A 298 -1.09 -16.48 -3.29
CA PHE A 298 -1.18 -15.04 -3.06
C PHE A 298 -2.09 -14.41 -4.11
N GLY A 299 -3.09 -13.65 -3.68
CA GLY A 299 -3.94 -13.00 -4.65
C GLY A 299 -5.11 -12.26 -4.03
N GLY A 300 -5.80 -11.53 -4.87
CA GLY A 300 -6.95 -10.74 -4.45
C GLY A 300 -7.40 -9.77 -5.52
N SER A 301 -8.31 -8.89 -5.14
CA SER A 301 -8.67 -7.70 -5.90
C SER A 301 -7.76 -6.54 -5.46
N VAL A 302 -7.50 -5.60 -6.37
CA VAL A 302 -6.64 -4.45 -6.06
C VAL A 302 -7.36 -3.45 -5.16
N GLY A 303 -6.63 -2.93 -4.16
CA GLY A 303 -6.96 -1.77 -3.37
C GLY A 303 -6.15 -0.54 -3.81
N ASP A 304 -5.68 0.25 -2.84
CA ASP A 304 -4.74 1.36 -3.11
C ASP A 304 -3.39 0.83 -3.61
N LEU A 305 -2.81 1.47 -4.62
CA LEU A 305 -1.56 1.02 -5.24
C LEU A 305 -0.39 0.89 -4.24
N THR A 306 -0.38 1.68 -3.19
CA THR A 306 0.66 1.59 -2.14
C THR A 306 0.55 0.33 -1.30
N GLU A 307 -0.66 -0.21 -1.15
CA GLU A 307 -0.96 -1.44 -0.42
C GLU A 307 -0.82 -2.67 -1.30
N CYS A 308 -1.11 -2.55 -2.60
CA CYS A 308 -1.03 -3.66 -3.56
C CYS A 308 0.33 -3.78 -4.27
N LYS A 309 1.32 -2.96 -3.92
CA LYS A 309 2.64 -2.97 -4.57
C LYS A 309 3.31 -4.35 -4.62
N PRO A 310 3.26 -5.22 -3.59
CA PRO A 310 3.76 -6.58 -3.72
C PRO A 310 2.99 -7.40 -4.76
N LEU A 311 1.65 -7.26 -4.83
CA LEU A 311 0.86 -7.96 -5.85
C LEU A 311 1.26 -7.51 -7.27
N GLU A 312 1.47 -6.21 -7.48
CA GLU A 312 1.97 -5.70 -8.76
C GLU A 312 3.30 -6.33 -9.15
N LYS A 313 4.27 -6.38 -8.23
CA LYS A 313 5.58 -7.01 -8.45
C LYS A 313 5.45 -8.49 -8.80
N PHE A 314 4.67 -9.25 -8.02
CA PHE A 314 4.49 -10.68 -8.23
C PHE A 314 3.78 -10.99 -9.55
N MET A 315 2.86 -10.12 -9.95
CA MET A 315 2.16 -10.25 -11.23
C MET A 315 3.06 -9.96 -12.43
N LYS A 316 3.93 -8.93 -12.34
CA LYS A 316 4.80 -8.50 -13.45
C LYS A 316 6.05 -9.37 -13.60
N ASP A 317 6.65 -9.78 -12.48
CA ASP A 317 7.87 -10.59 -12.43
C ASP A 317 7.67 -11.90 -11.65
N PRO A 318 6.73 -12.76 -12.06
CA PRO A 318 6.38 -13.94 -11.27
C PRO A 318 7.56 -14.91 -11.06
N GLU A 319 8.42 -15.09 -12.03
CA GLU A 319 9.56 -16.00 -11.94
C GLU A 319 10.57 -15.60 -10.86
N LEU A 320 10.79 -14.29 -10.68
CA LEU A 320 11.71 -13.78 -9.64
C LEU A 320 11.28 -14.23 -8.24
N TYR A 321 9.97 -14.44 -8.04
CA TYR A 321 9.38 -14.84 -6.76
C TYR A 321 8.89 -16.29 -6.75
N ARG A 322 9.28 -17.09 -7.75
CA ARG A 322 8.86 -18.49 -7.91
C ARG A 322 7.34 -18.69 -8.07
N PHE A 323 6.65 -17.74 -8.63
CA PHE A 323 5.27 -17.90 -9.03
C PHE A 323 5.16 -18.47 -10.45
N LEU A 324 4.12 -19.25 -10.70
CA LEU A 324 3.83 -19.75 -12.04
C LEU A 324 3.47 -18.59 -12.97
N LYS A 325 4.23 -18.42 -14.05
CA LYS A 325 3.87 -17.48 -15.12
C LYS A 325 2.98 -18.14 -16.15
N VAL A 326 2.00 -17.42 -16.64
CA VAL A 326 1.11 -17.84 -17.72
C VAL A 326 0.96 -16.73 -18.74
N LYS A 327 0.61 -17.10 -19.99
CA LYS A 327 0.32 -16.11 -21.01
C LYS A 327 -0.94 -15.32 -20.61
N ASN A 328 -0.86 -14.01 -20.69
CA ASN A 328 -1.94 -13.11 -20.36
C ASN A 328 -2.40 -12.35 -21.61
N LYS A 329 -3.55 -12.74 -22.14
CA LYS A 329 -4.18 -12.13 -23.32
C LYS A 329 -4.57 -10.64 -23.11
N TRP A 330 -4.73 -10.22 -21.85
CA TRP A 330 -5.15 -8.87 -21.44
C TRP A 330 -4.01 -8.07 -20.81
N TYR A 331 -2.78 -8.44 -21.17
CA TYR A 331 -1.58 -7.69 -20.83
C TYR A 331 -1.41 -6.55 -21.83
N ASP A 332 -1.43 -5.31 -21.35
CA ASP A 332 -1.42 -4.10 -22.18
C ASP A 332 -0.23 -3.17 -21.89
N GLU A 333 0.74 -3.62 -21.11
CA GLU A 333 1.98 -2.86 -20.88
C GLU A 333 3.00 -3.13 -21.98
N VAL A 334 3.66 -2.06 -22.45
CA VAL A 334 4.51 -2.07 -23.66
C VAL A 334 5.78 -2.91 -23.51
N ASP A 335 6.24 -3.14 -22.28
CA ASP A 335 7.54 -3.76 -21.98
C ASP A 335 7.44 -5.27 -21.69
N GLY A 336 6.27 -5.88 -21.78
CA GLY A 336 6.05 -7.26 -21.40
C GLY A 336 5.87 -8.22 -22.58
N GLU A 337 6.42 -9.42 -22.47
CA GLU A 337 6.21 -10.51 -23.43
C GLU A 337 4.77 -11.08 -23.38
N GLY A 338 3.86 -10.44 -22.66
CA GLY A 338 2.49 -10.90 -22.45
C GLY A 338 2.37 -12.06 -21.45
N TYR A 339 3.34 -12.23 -20.56
CA TYR A 339 3.31 -13.19 -19.47
C TYR A 339 3.18 -12.50 -18.13
N SER A 340 2.41 -13.08 -17.22
CA SER A 340 2.21 -12.59 -15.85
C SER A 340 1.83 -13.74 -14.91
N GLY A 341 1.61 -13.44 -13.62
CA GLY A 341 0.75 -14.30 -12.80
C GLY A 341 -0.65 -14.43 -13.39
N LEU A 342 -1.52 -15.23 -12.80
CA LEU A 342 -2.88 -15.39 -13.31
C LEU A 342 -3.69 -14.10 -13.17
N PHE A 343 -4.11 -13.52 -14.29
CA PHE A 343 -5.03 -12.39 -14.33
C PHE A 343 -6.41 -12.83 -14.83
N ILE A 344 -7.44 -12.62 -14.01
CA ILE A 344 -8.83 -12.86 -14.37
C ILE A 344 -9.53 -11.50 -14.43
N PRO A 345 -9.65 -10.89 -15.63
CA PRO A 345 -10.25 -9.57 -15.80
C PRO A 345 -11.76 -9.56 -15.61
N ALA A 346 -12.33 -8.36 -15.55
CA ALA A 346 -13.73 -8.14 -15.20
C ALA A 346 -14.73 -8.77 -16.17
N GLN A 347 -14.37 -8.93 -17.43
CA GLN A 347 -15.24 -9.51 -18.47
C GLN A 347 -15.46 -11.01 -18.32
N TYR A 348 -14.74 -11.70 -17.43
CA TYR A 348 -14.97 -13.12 -17.15
C TYR A 348 -15.80 -13.33 -15.88
N GLY A 349 -16.71 -14.29 -15.93
CA GLY A 349 -17.58 -14.66 -14.82
C GLY A 349 -18.53 -13.55 -14.37
N MET A 350 -18.78 -12.54 -15.19
CA MET A 350 -19.66 -11.42 -14.85
C MET A 350 -21.12 -11.91 -14.73
N PRO A 351 -21.86 -11.50 -13.68
CA PRO A 351 -23.27 -11.82 -13.55
C PRO A 351 -24.04 -11.45 -14.82
N ASN A 352 -24.97 -12.32 -15.23
CA ASN A 352 -25.76 -12.20 -16.47
C ASN A 352 -24.98 -12.23 -17.80
N CYS A 353 -23.66 -12.48 -17.73
CA CYS A 353 -22.79 -12.65 -18.89
C CYS A 353 -22.10 -14.02 -18.85
N VAL A 354 -22.77 -15.02 -18.36
CA VAL A 354 -22.32 -16.42 -18.33
C VAL A 354 -23.48 -17.26 -18.85
N ASP A 355 -23.17 -18.24 -19.69
CA ASP A 355 -24.16 -19.15 -20.22
C ASP A 355 -24.62 -20.20 -19.19
N GLN A 356 -25.55 -21.03 -19.57
CA GLN A 356 -26.11 -22.08 -18.72
C GLN A 356 -25.09 -23.16 -18.29
N TYR A 357 -23.99 -23.29 -19.02
CA TYR A 357 -22.93 -24.27 -18.77
C TYR A 357 -21.77 -23.71 -17.96
N GLY A 358 -21.74 -22.40 -17.74
CA GLY A 358 -20.70 -21.72 -16.97
C GLY A 358 -19.61 -21.04 -17.81
N ASN A 359 -19.78 -20.96 -19.13
CA ASN A 359 -18.84 -20.23 -19.98
C ASN A 359 -19.11 -18.71 -19.96
N SER A 360 -18.08 -17.91 -19.87
CA SER A 360 -18.17 -16.45 -19.91
C SER A 360 -18.46 -15.92 -21.32
N ASP A 361 -19.49 -15.11 -21.45
CA ASP A 361 -19.74 -14.29 -22.67
C ASP A 361 -18.97 -12.97 -22.57
N VAL A 362 -17.72 -13.01 -23.03
CA VAL A 362 -16.78 -11.88 -22.99
C VAL A 362 -17.31 -10.68 -23.76
N SER A 363 -17.93 -10.91 -24.92
CA SER A 363 -18.46 -9.82 -25.77
C SER A 363 -19.56 -9.05 -25.06
N LYS A 364 -20.53 -9.77 -24.48
CA LYS A 364 -21.62 -9.19 -23.71
C LYS A 364 -21.11 -8.47 -22.45
N ALA A 365 -20.12 -9.03 -21.75
CA ALA A 365 -19.53 -8.43 -20.57
C ALA A 365 -18.74 -7.15 -20.89
N LEU A 366 -17.98 -7.12 -21.99
CA LEU A 366 -17.29 -5.91 -22.45
C LEU A 366 -18.30 -4.82 -22.88
N ALA A 367 -19.39 -5.17 -23.55
CA ALA A 367 -20.45 -4.23 -23.87
C ALA A 367 -21.07 -3.61 -22.61
N TYR A 368 -21.33 -4.45 -21.59
CA TYR A 368 -21.81 -3.98 -20.28
C TYR A 368 -20.81 -3.01 -19.61
N LEU A 369 -19.54 -3.37 -19.53
CA LEU A 369 -18.49 -2.54 -18.89
C LEU A 369 -18.31 -1.22 -19.65
N ASN A 370 -18.31 -1.24 -20.97
CA ASN A 370 -18.20 -0.03 -21.77
C ASN A 370 -19.41 0.89 -21.59
N LYS A 371 -20.62 0.32 -21.49
CA LYS A 371 -21.82 1.09 -21.19
C LYS A 371 -21.77 1.68 -19.78
N ALA A 372 -21.36 0.91 -18.79
CA ALA A 372 -21.17 1.40 -17.42
C ALA A 372 -20.19 2.59 -17.36
N GLU A 373 -19.12 2.50 -18.12
CA GLU A 373 -18.08 3.53 -18.16
C GLU A 373 -18.53 4.80 -18.89
N ASN A 374 -19.24 4.70 -20.01
CA ASN A 374 -19.53 5.82 -20.92
C ASN A 374 -20.94 6.38 -20.83
N ASP A 375 -21.95 5.53 -20.65
CA ASP A 375 -23.37 5.90 -20.81
C ASP A 375 -24.15 5.80 -19.49
N GLY A 376 -23.68 4.99 -18.56
CA GLY A 376 -24.43 4.62 -17.35
C GLY A 376 -25.61 3.67 -17.68
N PHE A 377 -26.49 3.49 -16.71
CA PHE A 377 -27.67 2.61 -16.83
C PHE A 377 -28.93 3.32 -16.42
N ARG A 378 -30.03 3.00 -17.10
CA ARG A 378 -31.38 3.39 -16.65
C ARG A 378 -31.98 2.30 -15.77
N LYS A 379 -32.92 2.70 -14.92
CA LYS A 379 -33.71 1.77 -14.10
C LYS A 379 -34.34 0.70 -15.00
N GLY A 380 -34.16 -0.56 -14.60
CA GLY A 380 -34.63 -1.74 -15.35
C GLY A 380 -33.62 -2.32 -16.34
N GLU A 381 -32.63 -1.56 -16.81
CA GLU A 381 -31.58 -2.09 -17.67
C GLU A 381 -30.65 -3.00 -16.86
N TYR A 382 -30.34 -4.18 -17.37
CA TYR A 382 -29.48 -5.18 -16.73
C TYR A 382 -29.87 -5.49 -15.25
N GLY A 383 -31.13 -5.31 -14.88
CA GLY A 383 -31.64 -5.53 -13.54
C GLY A 383 -31.35 -4.40 -12.53
N LYS A 384 -30.94 -3.23 -13.01
CA LYS A 384 -30.68 -2.06 -12.16
C LYS A 384 -31.94 -1.55 -11.50
N MET A 385 -31.86 -1.26 -10.19
CA MET A 385 -33.00 -0.78 -9.40
C MET A 385 -33.25 0.73 -9.54
N ALA A 386 -32.24 1.49 -9.98
CA ALA A 386 -32.27 2.93 -10.20
C ALA A 386 -31.35 3.31 -11.38
N ASP A 387 -31.47 4.56 -11.83
CA ASP A 387 -30.55 5.13 -12.81
C ASP A 387 -29.14 5.23 -12.21
N GLU A 388 -28.13 4.82 -12.96
CA GLU A 388 -26.72 4.92 -12.60
C GLU A 388 -25.99 5.82 -13.60
N LYS A 389 -25.25 6.80 -13.10
CA LYS A 389 -24.44 7.69 -13.94
C LYS A 389 -23.27 6.93 -14.59
N PRO A 390 -22.78 7.39 -15.76
CA PRO A 390 -21.53 6.90 -16.32
C PRO A 390 -20.38 7.02 -15.31
N TRP A 391 -19.52 6.01 -15.25
CA TRP A 391 -18.35 6.07 -14.35
C TRP A 391 -17.45 7.27 -14.65
N LYS A 392 -17.34 7.70 -15.92
CA LYS A 392 -16.54 8.87 -16.33
C LYS A 392 -17.07 10.20 -15.77
N GLU A 393 -18.33 10.27 -15.36
CA GLU A 393 -18.93 11.44 -14.74
C GLU A 393 -18.77 11.48 -13.23
N LEU A 394 -18.25 10.41 -12.63
CA LEU A 394 -17.95 10.35 -11.21
C LEU A 394 -16.67 11.14 -10.87
N PRO A 395 -16.47 11.51 -9.61
CA PRO A 395 -15.20 12.08 -9.17
C PRO A 395 -14.01 11.21 -9.63
N PRO A 396 -12.89 11.79 -10.04
CA PRO A 396 -11.76 11.06 -10.60
C PRO A 396 -11.27 9.90 -9.73
N GLU A 397 -11.31 10.03 -8.41
CA GLU A 397 -10.95 8.95 -7.48
C GLU A 397 -11.92 7.77 -7.55
N GLU A 398 -13.22 8.05 -7.55
CA GLU A 398 -14.26 7.00 -7.65
C GLU A 398 -14.18 6.27 -9.00
N TYR A 399 -13.98 7.02 -10.08
CA TYR A 399 -13.79 6.44 -11.42
C TYR A 399 -12.59 5.50 -11.47
N ARG A 400 -11.42 5.96 -10.97
CA ARG A 400 -10.22 5.12 -10.93
C ARG A 400 -10.40 3.90 -10.03
N LEU A 401 -11.06 4.07 -8.88
CA LEU A 401 -11.35 2.96 -7.97
C LEU A 401 -12.26 1.91 -8.65
N LEU A 402 -13.33 2.33 -9.32
CA LEU A 402 -14.22 1.41 -10.02
C LEU A 402 -13.50 0.66 -11.14
N LYS A 403 -12.62 1.34 -11.88
CA LYS A 403 -11.78 0.70 -12.90
C LYS A 403 -10.83 -0.34 -12.30
N SER A 404 -10.13 0.00 -11.22
CA SER A 404 -9.19 -0.93 -10.57
C SER A 404 -9.89 -2.15 -9.95
N GLN A 405 -11.14 -2.00 -9.52
CA GLN A 405 -11.96 -3.11 -9.01
C GLN A 405 -12.60 -3.97 -10.12
N ASN A 406 -12.76 -3.41 -11.31
CA ASN A 406 -13.32 -4.06 -12.50
C ASN A 406 -12.37 -3.92 -13.70
N PRO A 407 -11.12 -4.36 -13.60
CA PRO A 407 -10.12 -4.13 -14.61
C PRO A 407 -10.42 -4.99 -15.85
N LYS A 408 -10.45 -4.37 -17.03
CA LYS A 408 -10.51 -5.05 -18.34
C LYS A 408 -9.12 -5.49 -18.78
N TYR A 409 -8.11 -4.71 -18.42
CA TYR A 409 -6.70 -4.91 -18.71
C TYR A 409 -5.88 -4.85 -17.42
N MET A 410 -4.71 -5.46 -17.45
CA MET A 410 -3.87 -5.54 -16.24
C MET A 410 -3.41 -4.17 -15.73
N SER A 411 -3.11 -3.22 -16.63
CA SER A 411 -2.73 -1.85 -16.25
C SER A 411 -3.82 -1.11 -15.47
N GLU A 412 -5.10 -1.37 -15.80
CA GLU A 412 -6.22 -0.73 -15.12
C GLU A 412 -6.31 -1.13 -13.65
N ALA A 413 -5.92 -2.36 -13.31
CA ALA A 413 -5.92 -2.85 -11.95
C ALA A 413 -4.97 -2.04 -11.05
N PHE A 414 -3.81 -1.66 -11.56
CA PHE A 414 -2.78 -0.95 -10.81
C PHE A 414 -2.79 0.57 -11.02
N ALA A 415 -3.83 1.11 -11.67
CA ALA A 415 -3.96 2.54 -11.96
C ALA A 415 -4.48 3.37 -10.78
N TYR A 416 -5.13 2.73 -9.80
CA TYR A 416 -5.72 3.45 -8.68
C TYR A 416 -4.67 3.82 -7.63
N ARG A 417 -4.51 5.13 -7.45
CA ARG A 417 -3.83 5.71 -6.28
C ARG A 417 -4.82 6.64 -5.60
N LYS A 418 -5.03 6.46 -4.32
CA LYS A 418 -5.71 7.49 -3.54
C LYS A 418 -4.87 8.75 -3.65
N GLU A 419 -5.44 9.80 -4.23
CA GLU A 419 -4.71 11.05 -4.39
C GLU A 419 -4.34 11.62 -3.03
N SER A 420 -3.14 12.14 -2.93
CA SER A 420 -2.76 12.95 -1.78
C SER A 420 -3.67 14.17 -1.70
N ILE A 421 -3.90 14.65 -0.49
CA ILE A 421 -4.59 15.94 -0.25
C ILE A 421 -3.82 17.14 -0.81
N TYR A 422 -2.59 16.93 -1.25
CA TYR A 422 -1.68 17.93 -1.81
C TYR A 422 -1.71 17.94 -3.35
N PRO A 423 -1.25 19.03 -4.00
CA PRO A 423 -1.30 19.18 -5.46
C PRO A 423 -0.26 18.30 -6.16
N THR A 424 -0.60 17.01 -6.37
CA THR A 424 0.32 15.99 -6.88
C THR A 424 0.92 16.32 -8.26
N GLU A 425 0.18 17.02 -9.13
CA GLU A 425 0.70 17.44 -10.44
C GLU A 425 1.80 18.49 -10.31
N LEU A 426 1.63 19.49 -9.43
CA LEU A 426 2.64 20.52 -9.17
C LEU A 426 3.89 19.90 -8.55
N ILE A 427 3.69 18.96 -7.60
CA ILE A 427 4.78 18.22 -6.97
C ILE A 427 5.56 17.41 -8.01
N LYS A 428 4.87 16.69 -8.90
CA LYS A 428 5.50 15.92 -9.96
C LYS A 428 6.31 16.83 -10.91
N LYS A 429 5.73 17.95 -11.35
CA LYS A 429 6.45 18.93 -12.18
C LYS A 429 7.73 19.42 -11.51
N GLN A 430 7.70 19.68 -10.21
CA GLN A 430 8.89 20.09 -9.47
C GLN A 430 9.92 18.95 -9.34
N GLN A 431 9.49 17.72 -9.08
CA GLN A 431 10.39 16.56 -9.06
C GLN A 431 11.07 16.35 -10.43
N ASP A 432 10.33 16.45 -11.52
CA ASP A 432 10.85 16.32 -12.88
C ASP A 432 11.83 17.47 -13.19
N ARG A 433 11.52 18.69 -12.76
CA ARG A 433 12.41 19.84 -12.89
C ARG A 433 13.74 19.65 -12.17
N ILE A 434 13.72 19.16 -10.92
CA ILE A 434 14.94 18.88 -10.15
C ILE A 434 15.81 17.83 -10.87
N LYS A 435 15.19 16.81 -11.48
CA LYS A 435 15.89 15.76 -12.22
C LYS A 435 16.48 16.25 -13.54
N LEU A 436 15.76 17.10 -14.26
CA LEU A 436 16.14 17.55 -15.61
C LEU A 436 17.06 18.78 -15.63
N ASP A 437 16.90 19.69 -14.68
CA ASP A 437 17.77 20.88 -14.57
C ASP A 437 19.01 20.57 -13.73
N THR A 438 20.12 20.33 -14.41
CA THR A 438 21.41 20.02 -13.77
C THR A 438 21.91 21.14 -12.85
N ARG A 439 21.47 22.40 -13.04
CA ARG A 439 21.84 23.52 -12.17
C ARG A 439 21.18 23.38 -10.80
N ILE A 440 19.93 22.91 -10.74
CA ILE A 440 19.21 22.68 -9.49
C ILE A 440 19.86 21.51 -8.73
N SER A 441 20.07 20.40 -9.41
CA SER A 441 20.67 19.20 -8.79
C SER A 441 22.11 19.45 -8.33
N ALA A 442 22.90 20.21 -9.08
CA ALA A 442 24.28 20.59 -8.73
C ALA A 442 24.35 21.57 -7.54
N ASN A 443 23.28 22.32 -7.28
CA ASN A 443 23.22 23.22 -6.13
C ASN A 443 23.03 22.50 -4.80
N ILE A 444 22.54 21.25 -4.83
CA ILE A 444 22.35 20.44 -3.62
C ILE A 444 23.69 19.81 -3.23
N ARG A 445 24.26 20.28 -2.15
CA ARG A 445 25.57 19.83 -1.65
C ARG A 445 25.38 18.82 -0.53
N ASN A 446 26.03 17.66 -0.63
CA ASN A 446 26.13 16.70 0.45
C ASN A 446 27.29 17.12 1.36
N ILE A 447 27.01 17.35 2.63
CA ILE A 447 27.97 17.91 3.59
C ILE A 447 27.94 17.18 4.92
N SER A 448 29.02 17.34 5.70
CA SER A 448 29.08 17.05 7.11
C SER A 448 29.56 18.27 7.89
N PHE A 449 28.95 18.51 9.05
CA PHE A 449 29.36 19.59 9.95
C PHE A 449 30.45 19.08 10.93
N TYR A 450 31.30 19.99 11.36
CA TYR A 450 32.29 19.76 12.40
C TYR A 450 32.49 21.00 13.26
N GLU A 451 32.89 20.81 14.50
CA GLU A 451 33.22 21.89 15.42
C GLU A 451 34.73 22.14 15.45
N LYS A 452 35.15 23.40 15.39
CA LYS A 452 36.53 23.81 15.57
C LYS A 452 36.87 23.97 17.05
N ASP A 453 38.18 24.11 17.35
CA ASP A 453 38.69 24.31 18.73
C ASP A 453 38.13 25.58 19.39
N ASP A 454 37.75 26.59 18.59
CA ASP A 454 37.12 27.83 19.04
C ASP A 454 35.62 27.68 19.35
N GLY A 455 35.06 26.49 19.15
CA GLY A 455 33.65 26.22 19.33
C GLY A 455 32.77 26.61 18.13
N SER A 456 33.34 27.16 17.07
CA SER A 456 32.59 27.51 15.83
C SER A 456 32.27 26.27 15.00
N VAL A 457 31.05 26.20 14.45
CA VAL A 457 30.65 25.12 13.57
C VAL A 457 30.93 25.49 12.10
N LYS A 458 31.57 24.58 11.38
CA LYS A 458 31.88 24.69 9.95
C LYS A 458 31.42 23.41 9.25
N TRP A 459 31.39 23.43 7.92
CA TRP A 459 31.04 22.28 7.11
C TRP A 459 32.14 21.90 6.11
N LYS A 460 32.09 20.64 5.66
CA LYS A 460 32.90 20.09 4.58
C LYS A 460 32.05 19.18 3.70
N PHE A 461 32.49 18.90 2.47
CA PHE A 461 31.80 17.94 1.61
C PHE A 461 31.84 16.54 2.21
N GLU A 462 30.72 15.83 2.08
CA GLU A 462 30.59 14.44 2.49
C GLU A 462 30.71 13.53 1.25
N GLU A 463 31.69 12.63 1.27
CA GLU A 463 32.03 11.80 0.11
C GLU A 463 31.58 10.35 0.30
N TYR A 464 31.39 9.88 1.53
CA TYR A 464 31.22 8.48 1.85
C TYR A 464 29.79 8.09 2.20
N ILE A 465 29.06 8.97 2.87
CA ILE A 465 27.70 8.71 3.31
C ILE A 465 26.72 9.35 2.33
N LYS A 466 25.84 8.54 1.76
CA LYS A 466 24.83 9.04 0.82
C LYS A 466 23.62 9.59 1.58
N PRO A 467 22.97 10.65 1.07
CA PRO A 467 21.73 11.14 1.66
C PRO A 467 20.61 10.12 1.49
N VAL A 468 19.70 10.09 2.42
CA VAL A 468 18.44 9.37 2.28
C VAL A 468 17.50 10.26 1.45
N THR A 469 17.22 9.91 0.21
CA THR A 469 16.40 10.70 -0.73
C THR A 469 15.11 10.01 -1.14
N GLU A 470 14.94 8.72 -0.81
CA GLU A 470 13.77 7.93 -1.18
C GLU A 470 12.70 7.94 -0.07
N TYR A 471 11.44 7.81 -0.49
CA TYR A 471 10.34 7.56 0.41
C TYR A 471 9.36 6.52 -0.19
N PRO A 472 8.95 5.50 0.59
CA PRO A 472 9.55 5.06 1.84
C PRO A 472 10.98 4.53 1.64
N TYR A 473 11.86 4.81 2.58
CA TYR A 473 13.24 4.35 2.49
C TYR A 473 13.35 2.86 2.83
N ARG A 474 13.95 2.08 1.92
CA ARG A 474 14.12 0.62 2.05
C ARG A 474 15.57 0.15 2.07
N GLY A 475 16.50 1.08 2.01
CA GLY A 475 17.93 0.76 2.05
C GLY A 475 18.37 0.19 3.39
N GLN A 476 19.49 -0.54 3.39
CA GLN A 476 20.08 -1.08 4.62
C GLN A 476 20.81 0.01 5.42
N ASP A 477 21.48 0.93 4.72
CA ASP A 477 22.20 2.05 5.36
C ASP A 477 21.25 3.24 5.55
N LYS A 478 20.78 3.41 6.77
CA LYS A 478 19.85 4.48 7.15
C LYS A 478 20.56 5.74 7.70
N ARG A 479 21.90 5.78 7.74
CA ARG A 479 22.63 6.89 8.38
C ARG A 479 22.31 8.24 7.77
N GLY A 480 22.35 8.35 6.44
CA GLY A 480 22.13 9.62 5.75
C GLY A 480 23.23 10.66 5.96
N CYS A 481 23.26 11.68 5.13
CA CYS A 481 24.10 12.87 5.34
C CYS A 481 23.28 14.15 5.17
N VAL A 482 23.85 15.27 5.61
CA VAL A 482 23.20 16.59 5.48
C VAL A 482 23.22 17.05 4.03
N GLN A 483 22.09 17.56 3.57
CA GLN A 483 21.98 18.25 2.27
C GLN A 483 21.79 19.74 2.49
N MET A 484 22.56 20.55 1.76
CA MET A 484 22.54 22.02 1.85
C MET A 484 22.40 22.62 0.46
N VAL A 485 21.50 23.57 0.30
CA VAL A 485 21.30 24.33 -0.95
C VAL A 485 21.72 25.79 -0.81
N GLU A 486 21.65 26.34 0.38
CA GLU A 486 22.02 27.73 0.65
C GLU A 486 22.82 27.82 1.94
N ASP A 487 23.94 28.54 1.90
CA ASP A 487 24.77 28.81 3.06
C ASP A 487 24.08 29.86 3.97
N ARG A 488 24.54 29.99 5.22
CA ARG A 488 24.06 31.04 6.11
C ARG A 488 24.42 32.43 5.57
N LEU A 489 23.54 33.40 5.78
CA LEU A 489 23.72 34.77 5.27
C LEU A 489 24.90 35.53 5.92
N ALA A 490 25.25 35.21 7.13
CA ALA A 490 26.32 35.81 7.88
C ALA A 490 26.98 34.77 8.80
N GLU A 491 28.18 35.04 9.28
CA GLU A 491 28.89 34.12 10.18
C GLU A 491 28.10 33.84 11.46
N ASN A 492 27.43 34.87 11.99
CA ASN A 492 26.50 34.75 13.13
C ASN A 492 25.17 35.38 12.73
N PRO A 493 24.26 34.65 12.07
CA PRO A 493 22.97 35.20 11.69
C PRO A 493 22.15 35.57 12.92
N ASP A 494 21.37 36.65 12.82
CA ASP A 494 20.47 37.06 13.89
C ASP A 494 19.41 35.98 14.18
N LYS A 495 18.90 35.98 15.42
CA LYS A 495 17.79 35.11 15.81
C LYS A 495 16.55 35.44 14.93
N PHE A 496 15.78 34.42 14.57
CA PHE A 496 14.61 34.52 13.71
C PHE A 496 14.87 34.72 12.20
N VAL A 497 16.12 34.62 11.75
CA VAL A 497 16.44 34.52 10.32
C VAL A 497 16.21 33.09 9.82
N TYR A 498 16.54 32.09 10.63
CA TYR A 498 16.35 30.69 10.32
C TYR A 498 15.51 29.98 11.39
N PHE A 499 14.69 29.06 10.92
CA PHE A 499 13.81 28.25 11.77
C PHE A 499 14.10 26.78 11.51
N ALA A 500 14.22 26.01 12.58
CA ALA A 500 14.38 24.57 12.50
C ALA A 500 13.12 23.86 12.96
N GLY A 501 12.79 22.76 12.29
CA GLY A 501 11.79 21.82 12.75
C GLY A 501 12.41 20.44 12.88
N VAL A 502 12.12 19.75 13.99
CA VAL A 502 12.69 18.43 14.30
C VAL A 502 11.61 17.42 14.61
N ASP A 503 11.67 16.30 13.90
CA ASP A 503 10.90 15.09 14.20
C ASP A 503 11.88 14.03 14.74
N PRO A 504 11.93 13.80 16.07
CA PRO A 504 12.91 12.91 16.68
C PRO A 504 12.43 11.46 16.73
N VAL A 505 13.36 10.51 16.70
CA VAL A 505 13.07 9.07 16.90
C VAL A 505 13.14 8.67 18.37
N ALA A 506 12.35 7.66 18.76
CA ALA A 506 12.17 7.28 20.17
C ALA A 506 13.31 6.40 20.73
N THR A 507 14.01 5.63 19.89
CA THR A 507 14.97 4.60 20.33
C THR A 507 16.14 4.47 19.37
N ASP A 508 17.29 4.03 19.91
CA ASP A 508 18.51 3.78 19.14
C ASP A 508 18.32 2.71 18.08
N LYS A 509 17.71 1.60 18.46
CA LYS A 509 17.46 0.47 17.56
C LYS A 509 15.97 0.27 17.38
N SER A 510 15.50 0.32 16.13
CA SER A 510 14.18 -0.16 15.79
C SER A 510 14.32 -1.29 14.77
N THR A 511 13.99 -2.48 15.20
CA THR A 511 13.83 -3.63 14.30
C THR A 511 12.46 -3.64 13.61
N THR A 512 11.52 -2.78 14.04
CA THR A 512 10.11 -2.80 13.63
C THR A 512 9.60 -1.48 13.06
N SER A 513 10.32 -0.35 13.22
CA SER A 513 9.91 0.97 12.75
C SER A 513 10.84 1.49 11.66
N ASP A 514 10.24 1.95 10.55
CA ASP A 514 10.95 2.62 9.46
C ASP A 514 11.12 4.13 9.69
N SER A 515 10.79 4.65 10.88
CA SER A 515 10.94 6.07 11.22
C SER A 515 12.39 6.49 11.21
N LEU A 516 12.63 7.65 10.60
CA LEU A 516 13.92 8.32 10.51
C LEU A 516 13.90 9.59 11.36
N PHE A 517 15.05 9.98 11.90
CA PHE A 517 15.21 11.29 12.47
C PHE A 517 15.25 12.32 11.35
N ALA A 518 14.47 13.38 11.44
CA ALA A 518 14.42 14.43 10.43
C ALA A 518 14.57 15.82 11.07
N ILE A 519 15.37 16.67 10.41
CA ILE A 519 15.49 18.09 10.71
C ILE A 519 15.56 18.90 9.43
N TYR A 520 14.80 19.99 9.39
CA TYR A 520 14.80 20.97 8.31
C TYR A 520 15.12 22.36 8.83
N ILE A 521 16.02 23.07 8.14
CA ILE A 521 16.26 24.49 8.34
C ILE A 521 15.53 25.25 7.23
N VAL A 522 14.57 26.08 7.64
CA VAL A 522 13.81 26.95 6.74
C VAL A 522 14.29 28.40 6.95
N LYS A 523 14.64 29.06 5.85
CA LYS A 523 14.96 30.47 5.86
C LYS A 523 13.67 31.28 6.04
N GLY A 524 13.61 32.14 7.02
CA GLY A 524 12.51 33.09 7.22
C GLY A 524 12.45 34.11 6.11
N MET A 525 11.41 34.93 6.09
CA MET A 525 11.24 35.94 5.05
C MET A 525 12.31 37.04 5.20
N ILE A 526 12.92 37.40 4.07
CA ILE A 526 13.90 38.47 3.96
C ILE A 526 13.40 39.46 2.90
N GLU A 527 13.33 40.73 3.26
CA GLU A 527 13.07 41.82 2.33
C GLU A 527 14.41 42.27 1.74
N LYS A 528 14.54 42.26 0.41
CA LYS A 528 15.67 42.77 -0.32
C LYS A 528 15.26 44.05 -1.07
N LYS A 529 16.09 45.06 -1.02
CA LYS A 529 15.89 46.34 -1.74
C LYS A 529 17.06 46.55 -2.69
N LYS A 530 16.78 46.71 -3.97
CA LYS A 530 17.76 47.03 -4.98
C LYS A 530 17.35 48.36 -5.64
N ARG A 531 18.30 49.30 -5.79
CA ARG A 531 18.04 50.49 -6.59
C ARG A 531 18.44 50.17 -8.03
N ASN A 532 17.53 50.35 -8.96
CA ASN A 532 17.82 50.19 -10.38
C ASN A 532 18.50 51.45 -10.94
N ASP A 533 18.97 51.39 -12.19
CA ASP A 533 19.70 52.48 -12.86
C ASP A 533 18.90 53.78 -12.98
N ASN A 534 17.57 53.70 -12.87
CA ASN A 534 16.65 54.85 -12.89
C ASN A 534 16.37 55.42 -11.50
N GLY A 535 17.10 54.97 -10.46
CA GLY A 535 16.95 55.42 -9.07
C GLY A 535 15.74 54.89 -8.33
N ILE A 536 14.98 53.97 -8.94
CA ILE A 536 13.79 53.35 -8.33
C ILE A 536 14.21 52.20 -7.42
N ILE A 537 13.60 52.11 -6.23
CA ILE A 537 13.87 51.04 -5.28
C ILE A 537 12.93 49.88 -5.56
N GLU A 538 13.47 48.77 -6.05
CA GLU A 538 12.77 47.48 -6.15
C GLU A 538 12.83 46.75 -4.84
N VAL A 539 11.66 46.22 -4.40
CA VAL A 539 11.54 45.41 -3.19
C VAL A 539 11.20 44.01 -3.60
N THR A 540 12.09 43.09 -3.29
CA THR A 540 11.87 41.65 -3.49
C THR A 540 11.89 40.90 -2.17
N TYR A 541 11.23 39.75 -2.12
CA TYR A 541 11.18 38.90 -0.93
C TYR A 541 11.81 37.55 -1.23
N ASP A 542 12.75 37.15 -0.37
CA ASP A 542 13.39 35.83 -0.42
C ASP A 542 13.21 35.14 0.94
N GLY A 543 12.80 33.88 0.93
CA GLY A 543 12.59 33.13 2.16
C GLY A 543 11.47 32.09 2.03
N MET A 544 10.98 31.61 3.16
CA MET A 544 10.01 30.53 3.24
C MET A 544 10.44 29.31 2.39
N LYS A 545 11.71 28.92 2.48
CA LYS A 545 12.28 27.82 1.72
C LYS A 545 13.22 26.98 2.58
N PRO A 546 13.25 25.65 2.42
CA PRO A 546 14.26 24.84 3.06
C PRO A 546 15.63 25.14 2.45
N VAL A 547 16.63 25.39 3.28
CA VAL A 547 18.01 25.71 2.88
C VAL A 547 18.99 24.61 3.25
N CYS A 548 18.66 23.79 4.26
CA CYS A 548 19.47 22.68 4.73
C CYS A 548 18.57 21.66 5.42
N TRP A 549 18.83 20.37 5.22
CA TRP A 549 18.09 19.31 5.87
C TRP A 549 18.95 18.08 6.09
N TYR A 550 18.56 17.29 7.10
CA TYR A 550 19.11 15.98 7.36
C TYR A 550 17.97 14.99 7.66
N VAL A 551 18.05 13.83 7.03
CA VAL A 551 17.16 12.71 7.28
C VAL A 551 18.00 11.45 7.37
N GLY A 552 17.87 10.73 8.47
CA GLY A 552 18.65 9.52 8.66
C GLY A 552 18.48 8.93 10.06
N ARG A 553 19.12 7.79 10.26
CA ARG A 553 19.11 7.11 11.57
C ARG A 553 20.42 6.36 11.78
N TYR A 554 21.17 6.80 12.74
CA TYR A 554 22.33 6.08 13.23
C TYR A 554 21.92 5.06 14.29
N ASP A 555 22.74 4.04 14.51
CA ASP A 555 22.55 3.07 15.57
C ASP A 555 22.74 3.70 16.97
N ASP A 556 23.57 4.75 17.10
CA ASP A 556 23.67 5.60 18.28
C ASP A 556 22.92 6.92 18.04
N MET A 557 21.92 7.21 18.85
CA MET A 557 21.13 8.45 18.78
C MET A 557 21.99 9.71 18.89
N LYS A 558 23.11 9.65 19.61
CA LYS A 558 23.98 10.80 19.81
C LYS A 558 24.53 11.34 18.48
N GLU A 559 24.74 10.49 17.50
CA GLU A 559 25.29 10.89 16.20
C GLU A 559 24.33 11.81 15.45
N HIS A 560 23.07 11.41 15.29
CA HIS A 560 22.11 12.28 14.59
C HIS A 560 21.65 13.47 15.43
N HIS A 561 21.70 13.38 16.79
CA HIS A 561 21.50 14.54 17.64
C HIS A 561 22.63 15.56 17.49
N LEU A 562 23.87 15.09 17.36
CA LEU A 562 25.02 15.97 17.13
C LEU A 562 24.96 16.67 15.78
N ILE A 563 24.54 15.94 14.73
CA ILE A 563 24.31 16.53 13.41
C ILE A 563 23.27 17.65 13.51
N ALA A 564 22.14 17.39 14.15
CA ALA A 564 21.09 18.39 14.34
C ALA A 564 21.55 19.59 15.18
N GLU A 565 22.31 19.36 16.27
CA GLU A 565 22.95 20.43 17.07
C GLU A 565 23.80 21.34 16.19
N TYR A 566 24.68 20.74 15.38
CA TYR A 566 25.56 21.53 14.52
C TYR A 566 24.78 22.33 13.46
N MET A 567 23.75 21.77 12.86
CA MET A 567 22.86 22.49 11.95
C MET A 567 22.21 23.70 12.62
N ILE A 568 21.65 23.48 13.81
CA ILE A 568 20.97 24.53 14.60
C ILE A 568 21.96 25.65 14.97
N ARG A 569 23.12 25.29 15.47
CA ARG A 569 24.18 26.28 15.87
C ARG A 569 24.73 27.03 14.65
N TYR A 570 24.94 26.31 13.54
CA TYR A 570 25.47 26.93 12.33
C TYR A 570 24.56 28.02 11.76
N TYR A 571 23.25 27.75 11.72
CA TYR A 571 22.27 28.71 11.22
C TYR A 571 21.70 29.64 12.31
N ASN A 572 22.08 29.49 13.59
CA ASN A 572 21.44 30.15 14.72
C ASN A 572 19.90 29.97 14.68
N ALA A 573 19.44 28.75 14.37
CA ALA A 573 18.06 28.46 14.04
C ALA A 573 17.17 28.37 15.28
N HIS A 574 16.03 29.05 15.25
CA HIS A 574 14.99 28.93 16.28
C HIS A 574 14.19 27.64 16.07
N THR A 575 14.29 26.69 17.02
CA THR A 575 13.98 25.27 16.78
C THR A 575 12.68 24.83 17.43
N LEU A 576 11.71 24.37 16.64
CA LEU A 576 10.52 23.68 17.11
C LEU A 576 10.72 22.17 17.00
N VAL A 577 10.58 21.48 18.13
CA VAL A 577 10.77 20.03 18.25
C VAL A 577 9.43 19.36 18.54
N GLU A 578 9.14 18.23 17.88
CA GLU A 578 8.06 17.36 18.31
C GLU A 578 8.42 16.72 19.66
N ASN A 579 7.62 16.99 20.69
CA ASN A 579 7.89 16.55 22.05
C ASN A 579 7.02 15.34 22.47
N ASN A 580 6.74 14.45 21.55
CA ASN A 580 6.23 13.12 21.88
C ASN A 580 7.36 12.27 22.48
N VAL A 581 8.58 12.52 22.02
CA VAL A 581 9.84 11.93 22.46
C VAL A 581 10.75 13.04 22.96
N SER A 582 11.11 13.02 24.25
CA SER A 582 11.92 14.10 24.86
C SER A 582 13.42 13.98 24.60
N ALA A 583 13.90 12.87 24.05
CA ALA A 583 15.33 12.54 23.97
C ALA A 583 16.19 13.66 23.34
N PHE A 584 15.76 14.26 22.24
CA PHE A 584 16.49 15.36 21.61
C PHE A 584 16.45 16.65 22.44
N ILE A 585 15.31 16.97 23.06
CA ILE A 585 15.19 18.15 23.93
C ILE A 585 16.08 17.97 25.15
N ASP A 586 16.13 16.80 25.77
CA ASP A 586 16.96 16.50 26.92
C ASP A 586 18.45 16.54 26.55
N TYR A 587 18.82 16.07 25.36
CA TYR A 587 20.16 16.24 24.82
C TYR A 587 20.54 17.73 24.70
N MET A 588 19.71 18.57 24.10
CA MET A 588 19.96 20.01 23.99
C MET A 588 20.07 20.71 25.34
N LYS A 589 19.28 20.31 26.34
CA LYS A 589 19.37 20.80 27.71
C LYS A 589 20.70 20.44 28.38
N GLN A 590 21.16 19.19 28.23
CA GLN A 590 22.44 18.72 28.77
C GLN A 590 23.62 19.45 28.13
N ARG A 591 23.52 19.84 26.88
CA ARG A 591 24.52 20.63 26.15
C ARG A 591 24.45 22.13 26.43
N ASN A 592 23.54 22.60 27.32
CA ASN A 592 23.29 24.02 27.62
C ASN A 592 22.85 24.85 26.38
N LEU A 593 22.06 24.25 25.46
CA LEU A 593 21.63 24.87 24.20
C LEU A 593 20.13 25.23 24.20
N ARG A 594 19.54 25.48 25.37
CA ARG A 594 18.12 25.80 25.55
C ARG A 594 17.67 27.05 24.80
N GLN A 595 18.57 28.00 24.55
CA GLN A 595 18.31 29.26 23.84
C GLN A 595 17.85 29.08 22.40
N TYR A 596 18.13 27.92 21.81
CA TYR A 596 17.67 27.57 20.45
C TYR A 596 16.26 26.95 20.43
N LEU A 597 15.79 26.41 21.56
CA LEU A 597 14.52 25.70 21.64
C LEU A 597 13.33 26.65 21.80
N VAL A 598 12.28 26.39 21.03
CA VAL A 598 11.00 27.07 21.16
C VAL A 598 10.31 26.62 22.45
N THR A 599 9.92 27.57 23.27
CA THR A 599 9.15 27.30 24.50
C THR A 599 7.65 27.23 24.20
N LYS A 600 6.90 26.53 25.03
CA LYS A 600 5.44 26.47 24.96
C LYS A 600 4.78 27.87 24.92
N ASN A 601 5.34 28.84 25.65
CA ASN A 601 4.78 30.19 25.74
C ASN A 601 4.98 31.00 24.44
N GLU A 602 5.93 30.63 23.60
CA GLU A 602 6.17 31.23 22.28
C GLU A 602 5.17 30.70 21.22
N LEU A 603 4.52 29.56 21.47
CA LEU A 603 3.59 28.90 20.54
C LEU A 603 2.15 29.45 20.69
N ARG A 604 1.97 30.77 20.53
CA ARG A 604 0.64 31.41 20.65
C ARG A 604 -0.37 30.82 19.70
N TRP A 605 0.00 30.59 18.45
CA TRP A 605 -0.86 29.98 17.46
C TRP A 605 -1.34 28.56 17.84
N ALA A 606 -0.53 27.81 18.58
CA ALA A 606 -0.91 26.50 19.09
C ALA A 606 -1.86 26.62 20.31
N ALA A 607 -1.65 27.62 21.15
CA ALA A 607 -2.53 27.90 22.29
C ALA A 607 -3.93 28.34 21.85
N ASP A 608 -4.04 29.16 20.79
CA ASP A 608 -5.31 29.59 20.21
C ASP A 608 -6.14 28.42 19.65
N LEU A 609 -5.47 27.37 19.19
CA LEU A 609 -6.09 26.11 18.76
C LEU A 609 -6.39 25.15 19.93
N GLY A 610 -6.06 25.52 21.15
CA GLY A 610 -6.16 24.66 22.35
C GLY A 610 -5.12 23.52 22.39
N ILE A 611 -4.06 23.64 21.60
CA ILE A 611 -2.96 22.69 21.58
C ILE A 611 -2.00 22.97 22.75
N ASN A 612 -1.50 21.92 23.38
CA ASN A 612 -0.58 22.02 24.55
C ASN A 612 -1.13 22.67 25.84
N ASN A 613 -2.39 23.07 25.91
CA ASN A 613 -2.93 23.75 27.10
C ASN A 613 -2.80 22.91 28.39
N SER A 614 -2.94 21.59 28.26
CA SER A 614 -2.83 20.65 29.39
C SER A 614 -1.42 20.03 29.56
N SER A 615 -0.47 20.34 28.67
CA SER A 615 0.87 19.75 28.74
C SER A 615 1.73 20.41 29.81
N THR A 616 2.41 19.62 30.62
CA THR A 616 3.45 20.09 31.59
C THR A 616 4.81 20.31 30.92
N ARG A 617 4.95 20.03 29.63
CA ARG A 617 6.22 20.13 28.90
C ARG A 617 6.54 21.58 28.56
N GLU A 618 7.74 22.01 28.86
CA GLU A 618 8.18 23.40 28.69
C GLU A 618 8.55 23.76 27.24
N TYR A 619 9.13 22.81 26.49
CA TYR A 619 9.66 23.02 25.13
C TYR A 619 8.91 22.17 24.10
N GLY A 620 8.85 22.70 22.88
CA GLY A 620 8.33 21.98 21.72
C GLY A 620 6.82 21.86 21.67
N VAL A 621 6.34 21.05 20.76
CA VAL A 621 4.91 20.80 20.51
C VAL A 621 4.58 19.33 20.71
N TYR A 622 3.43 19.03 21.31
CA TYR A 622 2.92 17.67 21.49
C TYR A 622 1.93 17.31 20.40
N MET A 623 2.22 16.24 19.66
CA MET A 623 1.32 15.68 18.66
C MET A 623 0.48 14.57 19.31
N SER A 624 -0.84 14.67 19.23
CA SER A 624 -1.70 13.58 19.69
C SER A 624 -1.52 12.35 18.79
N MET A 625 -1.32 11.19 19.42
CA MET A 625 -1.17 9.90 18.70
C MET A 625 -2.51 9.35 18.17
N ASN A 626 -3.63 9.92 18.58
CA ASN A 626 -4.94 9.48 18.16
C ASN A 626 -5.38 10.19 16.87
N GLY A 627 -4.95 9.63 15.76
CA GLY A 627 -5.59 9.72 14.45
C GLY A 627 -5.72 11.09 13.80
N ALA A 628 -6.55 11.11 12.76
CA ALA A 628 -6.83 12.22 11.85
C ALA A 628 -7.43 13.48 12.50
N GLU A 629 -7.87 13.42 13.75
CA GLU A 629 -8.55 14.49 14.47
C GLU A 629 -7.61 15.42 15.27
N SER A 630 -6.29 15.24 15.18
CA SER A 630 -5.37 16.17 15.85
C SER A 630 -5.48 17.57 15.22
N LYS A 631 -5.93 18.54 16.00
CA LYS A 631 -6.01 19.95 15.55
C LYS A 631 -4.69 20.46 15.00
N LEU A 632 -3.58 20.06 15.61
CA LEU A 632 -2.23 20.41 15.14
C LEU A 632 -1.96 19.86 13.75
N ARG A 633 -2.24 18.56 13.52
CA ARG A 633 -2.03 17.92 12.23
C ARG A 633 -2.88 18.59 11.14
N THR A 634 -4.14 18.86 11.42
CA THR A 634 -5.04 19.57 10.51
C THR A 634 -4.52 20.97 10.16
N GLU A 635 -4.00 21.70 11.15
CA GLU A 635 -3.42 23.02 10.95
C GLU A 635 -2.16 22.94 10.04
N LEU A 636 -1.26 22.00 10.30
CA LEU A 636 -0.06 21.80 9.49
C LEU A 636 -0.41 21.38 8.05
N ILE A 637 -1.43 20.53 7.87
CA ILE A 637 -1.94 20.14 6.54
C ILE A 637 -2.44 21.38 5.79
N ASN A 638 -3.33 22.15 6.38
CA ASN A 638 -3.90 23.33 5.73
C ASN A 638 -2.82 24.36 5.40
N HIS A 639 -1.91 24.58 6.34
CA HIS A 639 -0.80 25.51 6.16
C HIS A 639 0.10 25.11 5.00
N SER A 640 0.57 23.86 4.97
CA SER A 640 1.45 23.39 3.90
C SER A 640 0.75 23.28 2.55
N LYS A 641 -0.54 22.91 2.52
CA LYS A 641 -1.34 22.91 1.29
C LYS A 641 -1.44 24.31 0.68
N ASN A 642 -1.68 25.32 1.50
CA ASN A 642 -1.68 26.70 1.05
C ASN A 642 -0.31 27.13 0.53
N TYR A 643 0.76 26.83 1.29
CA TYR A 643 2.12 27.12 0.89
C TYR A 643 2.49 26.52 -0.48
N LEU A 644 2.21 25.25 -0.72
CA LEU A 644 2.55 24.59 -1.98
C LEU A 644 1.87 25.22 -3.20
N ASN A 645 0.64 25.72 -3.03
CA ASN A 645 -0.16 26.30 -4.12
C ASN A 645 0.08 27.80 -4.31
N GLU A 646 0.58 28.50 -3.29
CA GLU A 646 0.65 29.95 -3.31
C GLU A 646 1.68 30.48 -4.31
N GLU A 647 1.27 31.52 -5.06
CA GLU A 647 2.14 32.23 -5.97
C GLU A 647 3.05 33.18 -5.18
N LEU A 648 4.33 32.85 -5.13
CA LEU A 648 5.33 33.59 -4.37
C LEU A 648 6.05 34.63 -5.19
N ASP A 649 6.15 34.38 -6.51
CA ASP A 649 6.86 35.28 -7.43
C ASP A 649 6.34 35.11 -8.86
N ARG A 650 6.55 36.14 -9.70
CA ARG A 650 6.20 36.15 -11.12
C ARG A 650 7.40 36.61 -11.93
N ILE A 651 7.82 35.78 -12.87
CA ILE A 651 8.94 36.09 -13.78
C ILE A 651 8.36 36.56 -15.11
N PHE A 652 8.76 37.75 -15.53
CA PHE A 652 8.38 38.36 -16.79
C PHE A 652 9.55 38.33 -17.78
N LYS A 653 9.23 38.38 -19.06
CA LYS A 653 10.23 38.56 -20.12
C LYS A 653 10.81 39.99 -20.03
N ASP A 654 12.11 40.10 -20.21
CA ASP A 654 12.82 41.37 -20.19
C ASP A 654 12.53 42.14 -21.49
N ASP A 655 11.33 42.71 -21.61
CA ASP A 655 10.89 43.55 -22.73
C ASP A 655 10.23 44.79 -22.13
N GLU A 656 10.90 45.94 -22.31
CA GLU A 656 10.52 47.19 -21.66
C GLU A 656 9.14 47.70 -22.10
N GLU A 657 8.68 47.35 -23.32
CA GLU A 657 7.42 47.86 -23.90
C GLU A 657 6.20 46.93 -23.65
N ASN A 658 6.42 45.62 -23.49
CA ASN A 658 5.35 44.63 -23.25
C ASN A 658 5.82 43.48 -22.35
N PRO A 659 5.75 43.61 -21.03
CA PRO A 659 6.17 42.53 -20.15
C PRO A 659 5.24 41.33 -20.29
N GLU A 660 5.71 40.29 -20.96
CA GLU A 660 4.99 39.00 -21.06
C GLU A 660 5.33 38.12 -19.85
N LEU A 661 4.30 37.65 -19.15
CA LEU A 661 4.47 36.73 -18.04
C LEU A 661 5.06 35.39 -18.52
N ILE A 662 6.33 35.11 -18.18
CA ILE A 662 6.99 33.87 -18.55
C ILE A 662 6.53 32.74 -17.59
N ARG A 663 6.49 33.04 -16.29
CA ARG A 663 6.29 32.00 -15.32
C ARG A 663 5.89 32.54 -13.94
N VAL A 664 5.07 31.75 -13.25
CA VAL A 664 4.73 31.92 -11.83
C VAL A 664 5.56 30.96 -11.00
N VAL A 665 6.21 31.46 -9.95
CA VAL A 665 6.94 30.63 -8.98
C VAL A 665 6.03 30.35 -7.78
N ARG A 666 5.78 29.09 -7.52
CA ARG A 666 4.95 28.63 -6.38
C ARG A 666 5.81 28.12 -5.23
N GLY A 667 5.21 27.99 -4.05
CA GLY A 667 5.90 27.46 -2.86
C GLY A 667 6.51 26.08 -3.08
N VAL A 668 5.81 25.18 -3.82
CA VAL A 668 6.32 23.87 -4.18
C VAL A 668 7.65 23.92 -4.92
N GLU A 669 7.88 24.95 -5.73
CA GLU A 669 9.10 25.11 -6.53
C GLU A 669 10.32 25.54 -5.69
N ARG A 670 10.11 26.01 -4.48
CA ARG A 670 11.17 26.32 -3.50
C ARG A 670 11.69 25.09 -2.77
N ILE A 671 11.00 23.96 -2.87
CA ILE A 671 11.42 22.69 -2.28
C ILE A 671 12.31 21.95 -3.26
N GLN A 672 13.55 21.66 -2.85
CA GLN A 672 14.53 20.90 -3.65
C GLN A 672 14.79 19.49 -3.10
N ASP A 673 14.23 19.12 -1.95
CA ASP A 673 14.29 17.75 -1.44
C ASP A 673 13.26 16.88 -2.13
N VAL A 674 13.74 15.94 -2.94
CA VAL A 674 12.90 14.97 -3.67
C VAL A 674 12.16 14.03 -2.71
N GLY A 675 12.79 13.67 -1.58
CA GLY A 675 12.17 12.82 -0.55
C GLY A 675 10.98 13.49 0.13
N LEU A 676 11.11 14.78 0.46
CA LEU A 676 10.00 15.57 1.02
C LEU A 676 8.85 15.72 0.00
N LEU A 677 9.18 15.99 -1.25
CA LEU A 677 8.19 16.06 -2.32
C LEU A 677 7.46 14.72 -2.50
N GLU A 678 8.16 13.59 -2.35
CA GLU A 678 7.53 12.28 -2.41
C GLU A 678 6.65 12.00 -1.19
N GLU A 679 7.03 12.44 0.01
CA GLU A 679 6.15 12.36 1.20
C GLU A 679 4.88 13.19 1.01
N PHE A 680 4.95 14.42 0.50
CA PHE A 680 3.77 15.21 0.14
C PHE A 680 2.89 14.50 -0.90
N LYS A 681 3.49 13.93 -1.91
CA LYS A 681 2.77 13.23 -3.00
C LYS A 681 2.06 11.96 -2.53
N GLN A 682 2.62 11.27 -1.53
CA GLN A 682 2.06 10.04 -0.96
C GLN A 682 1.33 10.26 0.36
N TYR A 683 1.15 11.51 0.80
CA TYR A 683 0.58 11.83 2.10
C TYR A 683 -0.85 11.32 2.26
N ARG A 684 -1.09 10.61 3.37
CA ARG A 684 -2.39 10.09 3.79
C ARG A 684 -2.42 9.91 5.31
N ASP A 685 -3.61 9.83 5.88
CA ASP A 685 -3.75 9.61 7.32
C ASP A 685 -3.17 8.25 7.74
N GLY A 686 -2.48 8.25 8.87
CA GLY A 686 -1.86 7.05 9.45
C GLY A 686 -0.51 6.64 8.85
N GLY A 687 0.03 7.37 7.87
CA GLY A 687 1.38 7.14 7.33
C GLY A 687 2.48 7.69 8.22
N ASN A 688 3.71 7.23 7.98
CA ASN A 688 4.93 7.74 8.63
C ASN A 688 5.60 8.74 7.68
N TYR A 689 5.70 10.02 8.08
CA TYR A 689 6.15 11.13 7.25
C TYR A 689 7.11 12.04 8.01
N ASP A 690 8.29 11.53 8.33
CA ASP A 690 9.27 12.20 9.21
C ASP A 690 9.75 13.53 8.61
N ARG A 691 9.99 13.61 7.29
CA ARG A 691 10.36 14.86 6.60
C ARG A 691 9.23 15.88 6.64
N TRP A 692 8.01 15.41 6.36
CA TRP A 692 6.83 16.25 6.34
C TRP A 692 6.61 16.96 7.67
N PHE A 693 6.72 16.22 8.78
CA PHE A 693 6.58 16.80 10.13
C PHE A 693 7.67 17.83 10.40
N ALA A 694 8.94 17.45 10.23
CA ALA A 694 10.06 18.34 10.50
C ALA A 694 10.01 19.61 9.62
N PHE A 695 9.74 19.48 8.31
CA PHE A 695 9.59 20.64 7.43
C PHE A 695 8.42 21.55 7.85
N ASN A 696 7.26 20.98 8.15
CA ASN A 696 6.08 21.76 8.52
C ASN A 696 6.25 22.49 9.85
N TYR A 697 6.97 21.95 10.81
CA TYR A 697 7.31 22.66 12.05
C TYR A 697 8.17 23.89 11.76
N ALA A 698 9.22 23.74 10.96
CA ALA A 698 10.08 24.87 10.56
C ALA A 698 9.32 25.92 9.77
N LEU A 699 8.54 25.49 8.78
CA LEU A 699 7.74 26.39 7.91
C LEU A 699 6.68 27.15 8.72
N LYS A 700 5.98 26.46 9.63
CA LYS A 700 4.96 27.08 10.48
C LYS A 700 5.55 28.14 11.41
N MET A 701 6.72 27.88 11.96
CA MET A 701 7.43 28.87 12.78
C MET A 701 7.87 30.09 11.95
N ALA A 702 8.46 29.86 10.78
CA ALA A 702 8.86 30.94 9.88
C ALA A 702 7.67 31.83 9.50
N SER A 703 6.54 31.18 9.19
CA SER A 703 5.30 31.84 8.84
C SER A 703 4.69 32.63 9.98
N PHE A 704 4.68 32.07 11.18
CA PHE A 704 4.14 32.72 12.37
C PHE A 704 4.94 33.97 12.70
N TYR A 705 6.26 33.91 12.73
CA TYR A 705 7.09 35.08 13.02
C TYR A 705 6.98 36.16 11.93
N TYR A 706 6.86 35.75 10.66
CA TYR A 706 6.58 36.70 9.58
C TYR A 706 5.24 37.43 9.77
N SER A 707 4.18 36.69 10.15
CA SER A 707 2.87 37.28 10.43
C SER A 707 2.85 38.23 11.64
N GLU A 708 3.68 37.96 12.64
CA GLU A 708 3.91 38.85 13.78
C GLU A 708 4.78 40.07 13.43
N GLY A 709 5.19 40.23 12.17
CA GLY A 709 6.04 41.31 11.69
C GLY A 709 7.53 41.18 12.06
N VAL A 710 7.94 39.99 12.45
CA VAL A 710 9.35 39.66 12.76
C VAL A 710 9.99 39.05 11.51
N TYR A 711 10.70 39.85 10.75
CA TYR A 711 11.43 39.42 9.57
C TYR A 711 12.64 40.34 9.31
N THR A 712 13.59 39.84 8.51
CA THR A 712 14.81 40.58 8.18
C THR A 712 14.53 41.59 7.09
N LYS A 713 14.83 42.87 7.31
CA LYS A 713 14.82 43.95 6.30
C LYS A 713 16.22 44.26 5.89
N ALA A 714 16.46 44.24 4.58
CA ALA A 714 17.73 44.65 4.04
C ALA A 714 17.81 46.18 3.87
N SER A 715 19.01 46.74 4.12
CA SER A 715 19.33 48.11 3.71
C SER A 715 19.37 48.20 2.16
N VAL A 716 19.08 49.40 1.63
CA VAL A 716 19.20 49.65 0.18
C VAL A 716 20.64 49.44 -0.26
N ILE A 717 20.86 48.52 -1.21
CA ILE A 717 22.19 48.30 -1.80
C ILE A 717 22.43 49.38 -2.89
N GLU A 718 23.40 50.23 -2.67
CA GLU A 718 23.91 51.12 -3.71
C GLU A 718 25.14 50.45 -4.33
N ASN A 719 25.01 49.97 -5.56
CA ASN A 719 26.02 49.32 -6.40
C ASN A 719 26.30 47.81 -6.22
N ASP A 720 26.68 47.22 -7.36
CA ASP A 720 26.82 45.80 -7.71
C ASP A 720 27.85 44.93 -6.93
N GLU A 721 28.36 45.37 -5.79
CA GLU A 721 29.16 44.50 -4.96
C GLU A 721 28.27 43.74 -3.98
N MET A 722 28.20 42.42 -4.15
CA MET A 722 27.49 41.50 -3.30
C MET A 722 28.10 41.42 -1.88
N GLU A 723 28.03 42.47 -1.10
CA GLU A 723 28.07 42.31 0.34
C GLU A 723 26.67 41.90 0.80
N ALA A 724 26.56 40.72 1.42
CA ALA A 724 25.33 40.30 2.06
C ALA A 724 24.85 41.39 3.03
N PRO A 725 23.66 41.96 2.85
CA PRO A 725 23.16 43.04 3.71
C PRO A 725 23.14 42.55 5.15
N LYS A 726 23.63 43.37 6.07
CA LYS A 726 23.51 43.10 7.51
C LYS A 726 22.02 43.01 7.86
N PRO A 727 21.50 41.87 8.31
CA PRO A 727 20.09 41.72 8.58
C PRO A 727 19.67 42.60 9.76
N GLN A 728 18.60 43.38 9.55
CA GLN A 728 17.94 44.14 10.62
C GLN A 728 16.62 43.48 10.94
N ILE A 729 16.39 43.10 12.21
CA ILE A 729 15.15 42.51 12.68
C ILE A 729 14.27 43.62 13.29
N PHE A 730 13.09 43.83 12.74
CA PHE A 730 12.12 44.77 13.23
C PHE A 730 10.90 44.05 13.77
N ARG A 731 10.41 44.48 14.96
CA ARG A 731 9.14 44.05 15.50
C ARG A 731 8.09 45.11 15.21
N GLN A 732 6.99 44.74 14.55
CA GLN A 732 5.84 45.62 14.46
C GLN A 732 5.03 45.60 15.77
N PRO A 733 4.40 46.71 16.17
CA PRO A 733 3.50 46.73 17.31
C PRO A 733 2.33 45.77 17.12
N LYS A 734 1.93 45.06 18.18
CA LYS A 734 0.79 44.16 18.17
C LYS A 734 -0.50 44.89 17.74
N GLY A 735 -1.22 44.37 16.79
CA GLY A 735 -2.63 44.66 16.67
C GLY A 735 -3.16 45.22 15.34
N PHE A 736 -2.46 45.22 14.23
CA PHE A 736 -3.01 45.67 12.96
C PHE A 736 -2.67 44.76 11.79
N PHE A 737 -3.54 43.81 11.51
CA PHE A 737 -3.64 43.26 10.16
C PHE A 737 -4.50 44.24 9.33
N LYS A 738 -3.89 45.14 8.58
CA LYS A 738 -4.57 45.75 7.46
C LYS A 738 -4.39 44.85 6.25
N VAL A 739 -5.49 44.23 5.82
CA VAL A 739 -5.59 43.69 4.48
C VAL A 739 -5.40 44.88 3.53
N HIS A 740 -4.21 45.06 2.98
CA HIS A 740 -4.03 45.95 1.87
C HIS A 740 -4.40 45.19 0.60
N ASP A 741 -5.44 45.66 -0.08
CA ASP A 741 -5.63 45.33 -1.48
C ASP A 741 -4.31 45.55 -2.24
N PRO A 742 -4.00 44.71 -3.24
CA PRO A 742 -2.83 44.89 -4.05
C PRO A 742 -2.93 46.23 -4.79
N THR A 743 -2.31 47.24 -4.23
CA THR A 743 -2.11 48.50 -4.97
C THR A 743 -0.91 48.26 -5.88
N PRO A 744 -1.06 48.48 -7.18
CA PRO A 744 0.10 48.45 -8.07
C PRO A 744 1.07 49.58 -7.65
N ILE A 745 2.26 49.20 -7.21
CA ILE A 745 3.33 50.18 -7.03
C ILE A 745 3.81 50.49 -8.41
N ARG A 746 3.57 51.69 -8.87
CA ARG A 746 4.20 52.21 -10.09
C ARG A 746 5.69 52.37 -9.81
N MET A 747 6.47 51.50 -10.38
CA MET A 747 7.91 51.67 -10.45
C MET A 747 8.24 51.96 -11.90
N GLY A 748 8.43 53.25 -12.23
CA GLY A 748 8.60 53.67 -13.62
C GLY A 748 7.40 53.26 -14.49
N GLU A 749 7.62 53.02 -15.74
CA GLU A 749 6.57 52.52 -16.65
C GLU A 749 6.30 51.03 -16.55
N ASN A 750 7.05 50.27 -15.74
CA ASN A 750 6.89 48.86 -15.53
C ASN A 750 6.06 48.57 -14.27
N LYS A 751 4.89 47.95 -14.43
CA LYS A 751 4.04 47.52 -13.34
C LYS A 751 4.60 46.23 -12.74
N VAL A 752 5.26 46.29 -11.58
CA VAL A 752 5.55 45.14 -10.77
C VAL A 752 4.38 44.91 -9.78
N MET A 753 3.73 43.77 -9.85
CA MET A 753 2.75 43.39 -8.85
C MET A 753 3.44 42.73 -7.66
N VAL A 754 3.33 43.36 -6.50
CA VAL A 754 3.74 42.74 -5.22
C VAL A 754 2.76 41.57 -4.91
N PRO A 755 3.25 40.40 -4.53
CA PRO A 755 2.38 39.31 -4.15
C PRO A 755 1.40 39.74 -3.07
N LYS A 756 0.13 39.34 -3.19
CA LYS A 756 -0.85 39.53 -2.11
C LYS A 756 -0.28 38.94 -0.82
N LYS A 757 -0.26 39.69 0.26
CA LYS A 757 0.00 39.19 1.59
C LYS A 757 -1.15 38.24 1.96
N GLY A 758 -1.07 37.01 1.54
CA GLY A 758 -2.10 36.00 1.70
C GLY A 758 -1.63 34.74 2.43
N PHE A 759 -0.36 34.70 2.77
CA PHE A 759 0.26 33.52 3.36
C PHE A 759 -0.37 33.09 4.69
N PHE A 760 -1.06 34.00 5.41
CA PHE A 760 -1.44 33.76 6.80
C PHE A 760 -2.80 34.38 7.12
N LYS A 761 -3.87 33.87 6.55
CA LYS A 761 -5.19 34.04 7.14
C LYS A 761 -5.34 32.99 8.25
N ALA A 762 -5.19 33.43 9.50
CA ALA A 762 -5.82 32.72 10.60
C ALA A 762 -7.34 32.78 10.42
N GLN A 763 -7.98 31.65 10.32
CA GLN A 763 -9.36 31.47 10.73
C GLN A 763 -9.37 30.91 12.13
#